data_2ecb8fc0b0b19809acc515684c86b618
#
_entry.id   2ecb8fc0b0b19809acc515684c86b618
#
_cell.length_a   1.000
_cell.length_b   1.000
_cell.length_c   1.000
_cell.angle_alpha   90.00
_cell.angle_beta   90.00
_cell.angle_gamma   90.00
#
_symmetry.space_group_name_H-M   'P 1'
#
loop_
_entity.id
_entity.type
_entity.pdbx_description
1 polymer ?
#
loop_
_entity_poly.entity_id
_entity_poly.type
_entity_poly.pdbx_seq_one_letter_code
_entity_poly.pdbx_strand_id
1 'polypeptide(L)'
;MRRHGAKQGNRMDYRMARHAAARHTGMRSVRRIAAAALGLALSLAGLSAQSVAFGNDDPTNPAATDVTMIAFQQSWKTIGDECTKTYGPEGVKYVQVSPPQESIQGTQWWTVYQPVSYKLDSRFGTEDEFKTMISQCDAAGVQIVADMVLNHTTGHDVSWVDDQYGVAGTEYNGSYGRYPGIGIYQYEESGNNHQYGLPSGDFHTCKSNVSDNISDYTNADEVWNCRLSTMWDINTGSDRVQNIQAEYLAHLWEDGVRGFRIDSAKHMDPNDIASIKRKFMTKAGITDEQSFPWSQEVIYHNGESEKFAPERYEKNGQVTEFSYAYSLLKDFNGSITNLKNITSDLLDDADNATVFVSNWDTARGSETLKPVSGARYELANAFMLGYDYGHPKILSDYAFNESTQYDDGVKDSTDTTVPKISMDDVCSTQEDPTQMEYGDWNCQQRWTSIRGMIKFHNAVNGTSVSNWQESGSNDIAFERVDANGKSKGLLALNNTLQEHDVDYTTSLPDGEYCNVYASRTCSQTVTVSGGHAKATIGKRSAIAIYAGAVKGAWTETTEPSGTYAPQYKDSPNSSLIGDKTLTIYYKPDESWDGQVYVRYTSDNGSGSIAMSAVDVADSTNAAGWYKADLPEGANLSAVKYHFASTQSGESDSTDWNGGKRGTEYTAQVGATMINVSGHRQQTGVPYTRNHAAKTKVTVNFRSVSGVGENASGVKVWNGDDMESATYIPFESTPTQYGRKASGELDGDLATCLLYTSPS
;
A
#
# COMPACT_ATOMS: atom_id res chain seq x y z
N MET A 1 0.63 -26.94 -57.22
CA MET A 1 1.85 -26.77 -58.05
C MET A 1 2.83 -25.97 -57.21
N ARG A 2 3.85 -26.66 -56.72
CA ARG A 2 5.30 -26.45 -56.90
C ARG A 2 5.75 -25.00 -56.70
N ARG A 3 6.77 -24.64 -55.98
CA ARG A 3 7.86 -25.28 -55.20
C ARG A 3 8.71 -24.16 -54.58
N HIS A 4 9.19 -24.39 -53.38
CA HIS A 4 10.55 -24.19 -52.87
C HIS A 4 11.29 -22.86 -53.04
N GLY A 5 11.91 -22.43 -51.95
CA GLY A 5 13.12 -21.63 -51.90
C GLY A 5 13.52 -21.19 -50.48
N ALA A 6 14.22 -22.07 -49.77
CA ALA A 6 14.93 -21.73 -48.54
C ALA A 6 16.26 -21.02 -48.85
N LYS A 7 16.74 -20.13 -47.93
CA LYS A 7 18.14 -19.83 -47.61
C LYS A 7 18.12 -19.05 -46.29
N GLN A 8 18.47 -19.63 -45.18
CA GLN A 8 19.78 -19.79 -44.55
C GLN A 8 20.65 -18.52 -44.51
N GLY A 9 20.86 -18.06 -43.27
CA GLY A 9 22.17 -17.83 -42.68
C GLY A 9 22.62 -16.38 -42.55
N ASN A 10 22.69 -15.88 -41.31
CA ASN A 10 24.02 -15.61 -40.71
C ASN A 10 23.87 -15.12 -39.27
N ARG A 11 24.30 -15.95 -38.34
CA ARG A 11 24.76 -15.56 -37.01
C ARG A 11 26.10 -14.84 -37.17
N MET A 12 26.28 -13.74 -36.51
CA MET A 12 27.59 -13.22 -36.17
C MET A 12 27.72 -13.11 -34.66
N ASP A 13 28.45 -14.04 -34.10
CA ASP A 13 29.09 -13.96 -32.79
C ASP A 13 30.11 -12.83 -32.78
N TYR A 14 30.12 -11.99 -31.74
CA TYR A 14 31.32 -11.28 -31.33
C TYR A 14 31.66 -11.60 -29.89
N ARG A 15 32.64 -12.48 -29.78
CA ARG A 15 33.41 -12.73 -28.55
C ARG A 15 34.67 -11.84 -28.51
N MET A 16 34.88 -11.32 -27.33
CA MET A 16 36.16 -11.03 -26.67
C MET A 16 37.25 -10.22 -27.39
N ALA A 17 37.70 -9.17 -26.70
CA ALA A 17 39.13 -8.89 -26.55
C ALA A 17 39.39 -8.29 -25.16
N ARG A 18 40.00 -9.07 -24.29
CA ARG A 18 40.72 -8.62 -23.09
C ARG A 18 42.05 -8.00 -23.56
N HIS A 19 42.45 -6.86 -23.00
CA HIS A 19 43.86 -6.54 -22.84
C HIS A 19 44.12 -5.99 -21.44
N ALA A 20 44.94 -6.73 -20.75
CA ALA A 20 45.64 -6.34 -19.52
C ALA A 20 46.99 -5.73 -19.89
N ALA A 21 47.44 -4.77 -19.11
CA ALA A 21 48.81 -4.41 -18.76
C ALA A 21 48.79 -2.98 -18.18
N ALA A 22 49.57 -2.54 -17.24
CA ALA A 22 50.57 -3.12 -16.35
C ALA A 22 50.89 -2.00 -15.32
N ARG A 23 51.33 -2.43 -14.18
CA ARG A 23 51.79 -1.65 -13.03
C ARG A 23 52.87 -0.61 -13.41
N HIS A 24 52.84 0.54 -12.74
CA HIS A 24 54.09 1.20 -12.32
C HIS A 24 53.93 1.85 -10.93
N THR A 25 54.74 1.34 -10.04
CA THR A 25 55.07 1.82 -8.70
C THR A 25 55.94 3.07 -8.75
N GLY A 26 55.74 4.02 -7.84
CA GLY A 26 56.66 5.13 -7.63
C GLY A 26 56.42 5.84 -6.30
N MET A 27 57.12 5.39 -5.27
CA MET A 27 57.28 6.05 -3.97
C MET A 27 58.20 7.27 -4.05
N ARG A 28 57.90 8.32 -3.25
CA ARG A 28 58.84 9.18 -2.46
C ARG A 28 58.08 10.45 -2.03
N SER A 29 57.94 10.71 -0.83
CA SER A 29 58.64 11.03 0.40
C SER A 29 58.51 12.53 0.76
N VAL A 30 57.89 12.76 1.88
CA VAL A 30 58.13 13.70 2.99
C VAL A 30 58.77 15.07 2.71
N ARG A 31 58.11 16.16 3.13
CA ARG A 31 58.69 17.16 4.04
C ARG A 31 57.64 18.06 4.70
N ARG A 32 57.73 18.11 6.02
CA ARG A 32 57.11 19.07 6.95
C ARG A 32 57.76 20.44 6.80
N ILE A 33 56.97 21.53 6.85
CA ILE A 33 57.42 22.80 7.47
C ILE A 33 56.20 23.43 8.16
N ALA A 34 56.34 23.71 9.41
CA ALA A 34 55.43 24.53 10.22
C ALA A 34 55.82 26.02 10.06
N ALA A 35 54.83 26.88 10.02
CA ALA A 35 55.02 28.30 10.36
C ALA A 35 53.73 28.83 10.97
N ALA A 36 53.82 29.24 12.23
CA ALA A 36 52.81 29.98 12.98
C ALA A 36 52.89 31.46 12.60
N ALA A 37 51.72 32.11 12.43
CA ALA A 37 51.62 33.56 12.62
C ALA A 37 50.21 33.89 13.17
N LEU A 38 50.16 34.52 14.30
CA LEU A 38 49.01 35.16 14.92
C LEU A 38 48.49 36.33 14.08
N GLY A 39 47.18 36.49 14.05
CA GLY A 39 46.51 37.70 13.59
C GLY A 39 45.05 37.73 14.05
N LEU A 40 44.75 38.65 14.97
CA LEU A 40 43.48 38.86 15.68
C LEU A 40 42.29 39.18 14.74
N ALA A 41 41.15 38.61 15.15
CA ALA A 41 39.82 39.18 15.33
C ALA A 41 39.02 39.69 14.13
N LEU A 42 37.88 39.08 13.87
CA LEU A 42 36.57 39.66 14.23
C LEU A 42 35.51 38.56 14.09
N SER A 43 34.79 38.39 15.18
CA SER A 43 33.66 37.48 15.35
C SER A 43 32.51 37.87 14.42
N LEU A 44 32.22 37.01 13.46
CA LEU A 44 30.88 36.80 12.93
C LEU A 44 30.57 35.35 13.24
N ALA A 45 29.72 35.16 14.22
CA ALA A 45 29.18 33.85 14.55
C ALA A 45 28.26 33.39 13.40
N GLY A 46 28.85 32.73 12.44
CA GLY A 46 28.14 31.82 11.57
C GLY A 46 27.90 30.58 12.41
N LEU A 47 26.70 30.39 12.88
CA LEU A 47 26.18 29.09 13.30
C LEU A 47 26.23 28.20 12.05
N SER A 48 27.36 27.55 11.82
CA SER A 48 27.35 26.31 11.05
C SER A 48 26.58 25.33 11.92
N ALA A 49 25.34 25.06 11.54
CA ALA A 49 24.66 23.88 11.99
C ALA A 49 25.57 22.70 11.64
N GLN A 50 26.30 22.20 12.62
CA GLN A 50 26.85 20.87 12.54
C GLN A 50 25.63 19.97 12.49
N SER A 51 25.34 19.41 11.31
CA SER A 51 24.54 18.21 11.20
C SER A 51 25.14 17.23 12.22
N VAL A 52 24.43 16.99 13.28
CA VAL A 52 24.72 15.87 14.17
C VAL A 52 24.43 14.65 13.29
N ALA A 53 25.45 14.14 12.61
CA ALA A 53 25.39 12.82 12.07
C ALA A 53 25.18 11.92 13.28
N PHE A 54 23.97 11.40 13.44
CA PHE A 54 23.69 10.26 14.30
C PHE A 54 24.34 9.03 13.63
N GLY A 55 25.66 9.02 13.60
CA GLY A 55 26.45 7.82 13.42
C GLY A 55 26.47 7.13 14.77
N ASN A 56 25.37 6.47 15.10
CA ASN A 56 25.36 5.58 16.25
C ASN A 56 25.99 4.27 15.78
N ASP A 57 27.18 3.97 16.33
CA ASP A 57 27.74 2.60 16.34
C ASP A 57 26.91 1.68 17.27
N ASP A 58 25.67 2.05 17.60
CA ASP A 58 24.75 1.24 18.38
C ASP A 58 24.12 0.16 17.47
N PRO A 59 24.54 -1.10 17.60
CA PRO A 59 24.03 -2.17 16.76
C PRO A 59 22.52 -2.44 16.97
N THR A 60 21.93 -1.92 18.06
CA THR A 60 20.49 -2.08 18.34
C THR A 60 19.66 -1.00 17.64
N ASN A 61 20.29 0.08 17.16
CA ASN A 61 19.64 1.18 16.45
C ASN A 61 20.40 1.49 15.13
N PRO A 62 20.22 0.68 14.09
CA PRO A 62 20.90 0.85 12.80
C PRO A 62 20.56 2.19 12.15
N ALA A 63 21.52 2.75 11.41
CA ALA A 63 21.33 4.00 10.69
C ALA A 63 20.22 3.89 9.64
N ALA A 64 19.49 5.00 9.42
CA ALA A 64 18.47 5.09 8.40
C ALA A 64 19.05 4.86 6.98
N THR A 65 18.38 4.03 6.18
CA THR A 65 18.83 3.68 4.83
C THR A 65 17.98 4.32 3.73
N ASP A 66 16.76 3.81 3.47
CA ASP A 66 15.93 4.22 2.35
C ASP A 66 14.42 4.13 2.61
N VAL A 67 13.99 3.74 3.81
CA VAL A 67 12.57 3.68 4.14
C VAL A 67 11.91 5.04 4.00
N THR A 68 10.83 5.10 3.24
CA THR A 68 9.99 6.29 3.05
C THR A 68 8.67 6.14 3.79
N MET A 69 8.32 7.13 4.62
CA MET A 69 6.99 7.26 5.20
C MET A 69 6.16 8.22 4.35
N ILE A 70 4.97 7.82 3.93
CA ILE A 70 4.02 8.69 3.23
C ILE A 70 3.12 9.36 4.27
N ALA A 71 3.33 10.65 4.52
CA ALA A 71 2.54 11.45 5.46
C ALA A 71 1.32 12.06 4.73
N PHE A 72 0.32 11.21 4.43
CA PHE A 72 -0.81 11.59 3.60
C PHE A 72 -1.74 12.57 4.32
N GLN A 73 -1.99 13.73 3.69
CA GLN A 73 -2.91 14.77 4.16
C GLN A 73 -2.61 15.32 5.57
N GLN A 74 -1.36 15.27 6.01
CA GLN A 74 -0.92 15.83 7.29
C GLN A 74 -0.43 17.27 7.12
N SER A 75 -0.74 18.16 8.09
CA SER A 75 -0.23 19.54 8.09
C SER A 75 1.29 19.57 8.29
N TRP A 76 1.95 20.62 7.79
CA TRP A 76 3.41 20.79 7.94
C TRP A 76 3.86 20.71 9.40
N LYS A 77 3.07 21.33 10.30
CA LYS A 77 3.36 21.24 11.73
C LYS A 77 3.30 19.80 12.24
N THR A 78 2.29 19.05 11.88
CA THR A 78 2.12 17.65 12.29
C THR A 78 3.31 16.80 11.84
N ILE A 79 3.74 16.97 10.58
CA ILE A 79 4.89 16.23 10.01
C ILE A 79 6.19 16.61 10.73
N GLY A 80 6.43 17.90 10.98
CA GLY A 80 7.63 18.36 11.70
C GLY A 80 7.73 17.79 13.12
N ASP A 81 6.59 17.73 13.83
CA ASP A 81 6.52 17.11 15.14
C ASP A 81 6.81 15.60 15.08
N GLU A 82 6.24 14.88 14.08
CA GLU A 82 6.49 13.45 13.89
C GLU A 82 7.93 13.14 13.45
N CYS A 83 8.56 13.99 12.64
CA CYS A 83 9.98 13.84 12.33
C CYS A 83 10.83 13.76 13.59
N THR A 84 10.57 14.63 14.56
CA THR A 84 11.32 14.71 15.81
C THR A 84 10.98 13.57 16.77
N LYS A 85 9.69 13.19 16.86
CA LYS A 85 9.21 12.25 17.88
C LYS A 85 9.24 10.79 17.44
N THR A 86 9.05 10.54 16.13
CA THR A 86 8.83 9.21 15.60
C THR A 86 9.78 8.88 14.46
N TYR A 87 9.72 9.61 13.33
CA TYR A 87 10.42 9.21 12.11
C TYR A 87 11.94 9.16 12.28
N GLY A 88 12.55 10.22 12.84
CA GLY A 88 14.00 10.25 13.08
C GLY A 88 14.46 9.17 14.07
N PRO A 89 13.87 9.07 15.28
CA PRO A 89 14.22 8.03 16.26
C PRO A 89 14.05 6.59 15.73
N GLU A 90 13.12 6.35 14.81
CA GLU A 90 12.92 5.02 14.24
C GLU A 90 13.81 4.70 13.02
N GLY A 91 14.53 5.70 12.50
CA GLY A 91 15.41 5.49 11.35
C GLY A 91 14.67 5.52 10.00
N VAL A 92 13.58 6.28 9.92
CA VAL A 92 12.96 6.64 8.64
C VAL A 92 13.90 7.60 7.91
N LYS A 93 14.22 7.30 6.66
CA LYS A 93 15.11 8.14 5.86
C LYS A 93 14.39 9.28 5.18
N TYR A 94 13.21 8.99 4.63
CA TYR A 94 12.44 9.94 3.84
C TYR A 94 11.01 10.07 4.35
N VAL A 95 10.47 11.28 4.28
CA VAL A 95 9.03 11.52 4.43
C VAL A 95 8.52 12.11 3.13
N GLN A 96 7.62 11.38 2.46
CA GLN A 96 6.88 11.88 1.32
C GLN A 96 5.69 12.68 1.81
N VAL A 97 5.64 13.96 1.46
CA VAL A 97 4.55 14.87 1.82
C VAL A 97 3.56 15.00 0.67
N SER A 98 2.29 15.27 0.98
CA SER A 98 1.27 15.63 -0.04
C SER A 98 1.70 16.87 -0.83
N PRO A 99 1.13 17.12 -2.03
CA PRO A 99 1.55 18.20 -2.90
C PRO A 99 1.63 19.56 -2.20
N PRO A 100 2.81 20.21 -2.18
CA PRO A 100 3.01 21.44 -1.41
C PRO A 100 2.49 22.70 -2.08
N GLN A 101 2.17 22.65 -3.38
CA GLN A 101 1.69 23.83 -4.13
C GLN A 101 0.24 24.20 -3.79
N GLU A 102 -0.09 25.46 -4.07
CA GLU A 102 -1.44 25.98 -4.00
C GLU A 102 -2.38 25.23 -4.94
N SER A 103 -3.52 24.80 -4.42
CA SER A 103 -4.53 24.05 -5.14
C SER A 103 -5.90 24.75 -5.12
N ILE A 104 -6.89 24.14 -5.75
CA ILE A 104 -8.29 24.55 -5.59
C ILE A 104 -8.72 24.44 -4.14
N GLN A 105 -9.76 25.19 -3.78
CA GLN A 105 -10.44 25.10 -2.49
C GLN A 105 -11.32 23.84 -2.43
N GLY A 106 -11.49 23.27 -1.24
CA GLY A 106 -12.36 22.14 -0.99
C GLY A 106 -11.84 21.28 0.15
N THR A 107 -12.75 20.53 0.79
CA THR A 107 -12.40 19.63 1.91
C THR A 107 -11.91 18.28 1.46
N GLN A 108 -12.17 17.87 0.22
CA GLN A 108 -11.84 16.58 -0.34
C GLN A 108 -10.32 16.40 -0.45
N TRP A 109 -9.86 15.16 -0.24
CA TRP A 109 -8.42 14.84 -0.29
C TRP A 109 -7.79 15.11 -1.67
N TRP A 110 -8.52 14.85 -2.75
CA TRP A 110 -8.03 15.02 -4.13
C TRP A 110 -7.90 16.48 -4.58
N THR A 111 -8.45 17.44 -3.85
CA THR A 111 -8.36 18.87 -4.23
C THR A 111 -6.91 19.36 -4.31
N VAL A 112 -6.02 18.80 -3.50
CA VAL A 112 -4.58 19.16 -3.50
C VAL A 112 -3.82 18.68 -4.75
N TYR A 113 -4.43 17.76 -5.51
CA TYR A 113 -3.92 17.29 -6.80
C TYR A 113 -4.44 18.12 -7.97
N GLN A 114 -5.10 19.26 -7.72
CA GLN A 114 -5.53 20.22 -8.73
C GLN A 114 -4.86 21.57 -8.53
N PRO A 115 -3.61 21.74 -8.97
CA PRO A 115 -2.83 22.95 -8.75
C PRO A 115 -3.39 24.15 -9.52
N VAL A 116 -3.38 25.33 -8.86
CA VAL A 116 -3.73 26.62 -9.47
C VAL A 116 -2.54 27.56 -9.55
N SER A 117 -1.53 27.33 -8.69
CA SER A 117 -0.27 28.05 -8.73
C SER A 117 0.86 27.19 -8.14
N TYR A 118 2.11 27.64 -8.31
CA TYR A 118 3.28 27.02 -7.67
C TYR A 118 3.70 27.75 -6.38
N LYS A 119 2.84 28.58 -5.80
CA LYS A 119 3.02 29.07 -4.43
C LYS A 119 3.01 27.91 -3.44
N LEU A 120 3.80 28.03 -2.37
CA LEU A 120 3.92 27.01 -1.33
C LEU A 120 2.97 27.27 -0.14
N ASP A 121 2.14 28.29 -0.19
CA ASP A 121 1.00 28.42 0.71
C ASP A 121 -0.10 27.45 0.24
N SER A 122 -0.36 26.44 1.03
CA SER A 122 -1.25 25.32 0.68
C SER A 122 -2.23 25.02 1.82
N ARG A 123 -3.08 24.01 1.63
CA ARG A 123 -3.99 23.54 2.70
C ARG A 123 -3.23 23.03 3.93
N PHE A 124 -1.98 22.62 3.78
CA PHE A 124 -1.16 22.02 4.83
C PHE A 124 -0.42 23.06 5.69
N GLY A 125 -0.38 24.30 5.27
CA GLY A 125 0.29 25.42 5.92
C GLY A 125 0.92 26.38 4.95
N THR A 126 1.55 27.42 5.50
CA THR A 126 2.29 28.43 4.74
C THR A 126 3.66 27.93 4.31
N GLU A 127 4.31 28.63 3.36
CA GLU A 127 5.68 28.37 2.95
C GLU A 127 6.66 28.42 4.13
N ASP A 128 6.49 29.38 5.06
CA ASP A 128 7.33 29.47 6.27
C ASP A 128 7.13 28.24 7.18
N GLU A 129 5.91 27.72 7.29
CA GLU A 129 5.64 26.48 8.03
C GLU A 129 6.22 25.26 7.31
N PHE A 130 6.20 25.25 5.98
CA PHE A 130 6.85 24.20 5.17
C PHE A 130 8.37 24.18 5.40
N LYS A 131 9.05 25.33 5.32
CA LYS A 131 10.48 25.46 5.63
C LYS A 131 10.81 25.08 7.06
N THR A 132 9.95 25.42 8.00
CA THR A 132 10.09 25.03 9.42
C THR A 132 10.03 23.51 9.57
N MET A 133 9.05 22.86 8.93
CA MET A 133 8.91 21.41 8.91
C MET A 133 10.16 20.74 8.31
N ILE A 134 10.64 21.21 7.15
CA ILE A 134 11.86 20.68 6.51
C ILE A 134 13.03 20.78 7.48
N SER A 135 13.23 21.92 8.13
CA SER A 135 14.32 22.13 9.08
C SER A 135 14.23 21.21 10.31
N GLN A 136 13.02 20.97 10.82
CA GLN A 136 12.80 20.03 11.93
C GLN A 136 13.12 18.59 11.53
N CYS A 137 12.68 18.18 10.32
CA CYS A 137 12.94 16.85 9.80
C CYS A 137 14.44 16.63 9.52
N ASP A 138 15.11 17.59 8.90
CA ASP A 138 16.56 17.53 8.63
C ASP A 138 17.36 17.41 9.93
N ALA A 139 16.99 18.18 10.97
CA ALA A 139 17.60 18.10 12.30
C ALA A 139 17.38 16.72 12.96
N ALA A 140 16.33 16.00 12.60
CA ALA A 140 16.06 14.63 13.04
C ALA A 140 16.68 13.55 12.12
N GLY A 141 17.43 13.94 11.08
CA GLY A 141 18.05 13.03 10.10
C GLY A 141 17.09 12.52 9.01
N VAL A 142 15.93 13.14 8.90
CA VAL A 142 14.85 12.76 7.95
C VAL A 142 14.81 13.76 6.80
N GLN A 143 14.77 13.27 5.57
CA GLN A 143 14.72 14.09 4.36
C GLN A 143 13.30 14.14 3.79
N ILE A 144 12.92 15.28 3.22
CA ILE A 144 11.60 15.47 2.64
C ILE A 144 11.62 15.11 1.15
N VAL A 145 10.63 14.31 0.74
CA VAL A 145 10.25 14.02 -0.64
C VAL A 145 8.94 14.72 -0.94
N ALA A 146 8.91 15.66 -1.89
CA ALA A 146 7.70 16.37 -2.26
C ALA A 146 6.93 15.65 -3.36
N ASP A 147 5.61 15.60 -3.23
CA ASP A 147 4.72 15.11 -4.27
C ASP A 147 4.44 16.21 -5.30
N MET A 148 4.76 15.93 -6.57
CA MET A 148 4.80 16.93 -7.64
C MET A 148 3.73 16.67 -8.69
N VAL A 149 2.72 17.52 -8.76
CA VAL A 149 1.72 17.49 -9.83
C VAL A 149 2.20 18.37 -10.98
N LEU A 150 2.81 17.76 -11.98
CA LEU A 150 3.40 18.44 -13.14
C LEU A 150 2.60 18.21 -14.42
N ASN A 151 1.76 17.17 -14.48
CA ASN A 151 1.00 16.79 -15.66
C ASN A 151 -0.16 17.75 -15.96
N HIS A 152 -0.83 18.25 -14.96
CA HIS A 152 -2.12 18.93 -15.12
C HIS A 152 -2.33 20.08 -14.12
N THR A 153 -3.43 20.83 -14.34
CA THR A 153 -3.95 21.82 -13.42
C THR A 153 -5.34 21.40 -12.93
N THR A 154 -6.36 22.24 -13.03
CA THR A 154 -7.69 21.92 -12.49
C THR A 154 -8.60 21.22 -13.49
N GLY A 155 -9.59 20.48 -12.98
CA GLY A 155 -10.57 19.75 -13.77
C GLY A 155 -11.93 20.43 -13.83
N HIS A 156 -12.84 19.74 -14.52
CA HIS A 156 -14.22 20.17 -14.79
C HIS A 156 -15.19 19.91 -13.62
N ASP A 157 -14.79 19.15 -12.62
CA ASP A 157 -15.71 18.63 -11.61
C ASP A 157 -15.96 19.60 -10.44
N VAL A 158 -15.25 20.70 -10.43
CA VAL A 158 -15.47 21.79 -9.47
C VAL A 158 -16.38 22.84 -10.11
N SER A 159 -17.40 23.26 -9.41
CA SER A 159 -18.42 24.20 -9.88
C SER A 159 -17.82 25.41 -10.58
N TRP A 160 -18.17 25.57 -11.86
CA TRP A 160 -17.65 26.57 -12.79
C TRP A 160 -18.20 27.94 -12.48
N VAL A 161 -17.38 28.76 -11.87
CA VAL A 161 -17.58 30.18 -11.85
C VAL A 161 -16.39 30.80 -12.53
N ASP A 162 -16.58 31.73 -13.45
CA ASP A 162 -15.49 32.56 -13.91
C ASP A 162 -14.88 33.27 -12.69
N ASP A 163 -13.53 33.34 -12.64
CA ASP A 163 -12.78 33.95 -11.55
C ASP A 163 -12.88 33.18 -10.21
N GLN A 164 -12.26 32.01 -10.19
CA GLN A 164 -12.04 31.19 -8.99
C GLN A 164 -10.76 31.62 -8.28
N TYR A 165 -10.67 31.27 -6.99
CA TYR A 165 -9.49 31.50 -6.17
C TYR A 165 -8.97 30.19 -5.57
N GLY A 166 -7.65 29.99 -5.65
CA GLY A 166 -6.96 28.92 -4.94
C GLY A 166 -6.97 29.12 -3.41
N VAL A 167 -6.42 28.15 -2.70
CA VAL A 167 -6.36 28.17 -1.21
C VAL A 167 -5.53 29.33 -0.66
N ALA A 168 -4.56 29.86 -1.41
CA ALA A 168 -3.73 31.01 -1.07
C ALA A 168 -4.21 32.31 -1.77
N GLY A 169 -5.41 32.30 -2.35
CA GLY A 169 -6.04 33.48 -2.96
C GLY A 169 -5.55 33.83 -4.36
N THR A 170 -4.86 32.94 -5.06
CA THR A 170 -4.51 33.15 -6.46
C THR A 170 -5.72 32.97 -7.35
N GLU A 171 -6.04 34.00 -8.14
CA GLU A 171 -7.11 33.93 -9.15
C GLU A 171 -6.72 33.00 -10.29
N TYR A 172 -7.66 32.15 -10.72
CA TYR A 172 -7.52 31.31 -11.90
C TYR A 172 -8.86 31.18 -12.62
N ASN A 173 -8.82 30.74 -13.87
CA ASN A 173 -10.04 30.46 -14.63
C ASN A 173 -9.91 29.09 -15.32
N GLY A 174 -10.51 28.08 -14.72
CA GLY A 174 -10.51 26.71 -15.23
C GLY A 174 -11.33 26.53 -16.51
N SER A 175 -12.35 27.37 -16.75
CA SER A 175 -13.15 27.28 -17.99
C SER A 175 -12.33 27.64 -19.24
N TYR A 176 -11.34 28.50 -19.10
CA TYR A 176 -10.51 28.99 -20.21
C TYR A 176 -9.04 28.57 -20.13
N GLY A 177 -8.67 27.69 -19.21
CA GLY A 177 -7.28 27.23 -19.06
C GLY A 177 -6.33 28.38 -18.72
N ARG A 178 -6.70 29.24 -17.76
CA ARG A 178 -5.91 30.41 -17.38
C ARG A 178 -5.40 30.28 -15.95
N TYR A 179 -4.08 30.11 -15.81
CA TYR A 179 -3.41 29.89 -14.53
C TYR A 179 -2.24 30.84 -14.35
N PRO A 180 -2.49 32.10 -13.94
CA PRO A 180 -1.44 33.12 -13.85
C PRO A 180 -0.43 32.85 -12.72
N GLY A 181 -0.78 32.03 -11.73
CA GLY A 181 0.09 31.64 -10.62
C GLY A 181 1.06 30.51 -10.91
N ILE A 182 0.91 29.80 -12.02
CA ILE A 182 1.89 28.80 -12.42
C ILE A 182 3.14 29.53 -12.97
N GLY A 183 4.33 29.20 -12.43
CA GLY A 183 5.59 29.82 -12.83
C GLY A 183 5.81 31.19 -12.20
N ILE A 184 5.36 31.42 -10.97
CA ILE A 184 5.62 32.64 -10.19
C ILE A 184 7.10 32.82 -9.83
N TYR A 185 7.85 31.74 -9.73
CA TYR A 185 9.31 31.78 -9.52
C TYR A 185 9.97 32.24 -10.80
N GLN A 186 10.80 33.27 -10.70
CA GLN A 186 11.38 33.95 -11.86
C GLN A 186 12.32 33.00 -12.60
N TYR A 187 11.93 32.66 -13.79
CA TYR A 187 12.80 32.01 -14.74
C TYR A 187 13.54 33.10 -15.54
N GLU A 188 14.86 33.16 -15.35
CA GLU A 188 15.71 34.07 -16.13
C GLU A 188 15.99 33.50 -17.52
N GLU A 189 15.10 33.76 -18.44
CA GLU A 189 15.47 33.68 -19.84
C GLU A 189 16.16 34.97 -20.27
N SER A 190 17.32 34.86 -20.91
CA SER A 190 18.07 35.98 -21.45
C SER A 190 17.25 36.68 -22.54
N GLY A 191 16.43 37.63 -22.19
CA GLY A 191 15.68 38.47 -23.13
C GLY A 191 14.25 38.79 -22.72
N ASN A 192 14.06 39.95 -22.17
CA ASN A 192 12.84 40.74 -22.06
C ASN A 192 11.50 40.10 -22.44
N ASN A 193 10.85 39.44 -21.57
CA ASN A 193 9.41 39.35 -21.29
C ASN A 193 9.15 38.09 -20.44
N HIS A 194 9.24 38.25 -19.14
CA HIS A 194 8.77 37.24 -18.21
C HIS A 194 7.23 37.22 -18.28
N GLN A 195 6.67 36.31 -19.06
CA GLN A 195 5.26 36.06 -19.03
C GLN A 195 5.00 35.00 -17.95
N TYR A 196 4.55 35.44 -16.79
CA TYR A 196 4.09 34.56 -15.72
C TYR A 196 2.79 33.86 -16.14
N GLY A 197 2.59 32.65 -15.64
CA GLY A 197 1.42 31.86 -15.86
C GLY A 197 1.46 30.97 -17.09
N LEU A 198 0.50 30.06 -17.17
CA LEU A 198 0.26 29.22 -18.34
C LEU A 198 -0.89 29.81 -19.15
N PRO A 199 -0.63 30.43 -20.31
CA PRO A 199 -1.66 30.76 -21.28
C PRO A 199 -2.15 29.48 -21.99
N SER A 200 -3.29 29.56 -22.66
CA SER A 200 -3.92 28.43 -23.36
C SER A 200 -3.02 27.67 -24.34
N GLY A 201 -1.94 28.29 -24.84
CA GLY A 201 -0.95 27.65 -25.71
C GLY A 201 0.02 26.70 -25.01
N ASP A 202 0.05 26.70 -23.66
CA ASP A 202 0.90 25.80 -22.87
C ASP A 202 0.14 24.54 -22.42
N PHE A 203 -1.06 24.34 -22.91
CA PHE A 203 -1.82 23.11 -22.71
C PHE A 203 -1.89 22.32 -24.00
N HIS A 204 -1.94 21.00 -23.89
CA HIS A 204 -2.17 20.14 -25.04
C HIS A 204 -3.57 20.34 -25.60
N THR A 205 -3.72 20.10 -26.90
CA THR A 205 -5.00 19.96 -27.57
C THR A 205 -5.14 18.53 -27.98
N CYS A 206 -6.09 17.83 -27.36
CA CYS A 206 -6.40 16.45 -27.72
C CYS A 206 -6.82 16.35 -29.22
N LYS A 207 -6.11 15.56 -29.99
CA LYS A 207 -6.36 15.37 -31.42
C LYS A 207 -7.06 14.06 -31.73
N SER A 208 -7.04 13.14 -30.77
CA SER A 208 -7.49 11.76 -30.96
C SER A 208 -8.97 11.57 -30.66
N ASN A 209 -9.58 12.43 -29.85
CA ASN A 209 -11.02 12.36 -29.59
C ASN A 209 -11.64 13.76 -29.39
N VAL A 210 -12.99 13.82 -29.52
CA VAL A 210 -13.75 15.06 -29.44
C VAL A 210 -14.12 15.48 -28.01
N SER A 211 -13.87 14.61 -27.03
CA SER A 211 -14.21 14.87 -25.62
C SER A 211 -13.09 15.58 -24.85
N ASP A 212 -11.91 15.72 -25.46
CA ASP A 212 -10.66 16.14 -24.86
C ASP A 212 -10.16 15.26 -23.69
N ASN A 213 -10.91 14.24 -23.27
CA ASN A 213 -10.52 13.32 -22.20
C ASN A 213 -9.91 12.04 -22.76
N ILE A 214 -9.03 11.43 -21.99
CA ILE A 214 -8.49 10.11 -22.29
C ILE A 214 -9.63 9.09 -22.30
N SER A 215 -9.72 8.31 -23.37
CA SER A 215 -10.71 7.25 -23.55
C SER A 215 -10.10 5.92 -24.02
N ASP A 216 -8.88 5.96 -24.54
CA ASP A 216 -8.17 4.77 -25.08
C ASP A 216 -6.72 4.70 -24.56
N TYR A 217 -6.52 3.86 -23.56
CA TYR A 217 -5.19 3.60 -22.99
C TYR A 217 -4.29 2.70 -23.86
N THR A 218 -4.77 2.21 -24.99
CA THR A 218 -3.91 1.56 -26.00
C THR A 218 -3.20 2.58 -26.89
N ASN A 219 -3.64 3.84 -26.86
CA ASN A 219 -3.11 4.94 -27.65
C ASN A 219 -2.29 5.90 -26.79
N ALA A 220 -0.98 5.79 -26.86
CA ALA A 220 -0.09 6.65 -26.06
C ALA A 220 -0.21 8.14 -26.40
N ASP A 221 -0.50 8.51 -27.65
CA ASP A 221 -0.72 9.92 -28.00
C ASP A 221 -1.94 10.51 -27.30
N GLU A 222 -2.95 9.69 -27.02
CA GLU A 222 -4.12 10.12 -26.25
C GLU A 222 -3.79 10.24 -24.78
N VAL A 223 -3.09 9.26 -24.21
CA VAL A 223 -2.71 9.26 -22.79
C VAL A 223 -1.79 10.44 -22.44
N TRP A 224 -0.92 10.87 -23.36
CA TRP A 224 0.04 11.94 -23.12
C TRP A 224 -0.43 13.35 -23.55
N ASN A 225 -1.51 13.47 -24.30
CA ASN A 225 -1.91 14.76 -24.88
C ASN A 225 -3.42 15.05 -24.71
N CYS A 226 -4.15 14.23 -23.96
CA CYS A 226 -5.54 14.47 -23.62
C CYS A 226 -5.71 14.56 -22.11
N ARG A 227 -6.81 15.13 -21.68
CA ARG A 227 -7.08 15.41 -20.28
C ARG A 227 -7.33 14.14 -19.46
N LEU A 228 -6.66 14.02 -18.35
CA LEU A 228 -6.97 13.05 -17.33
C LEU A 228 -8.16 13.58 -16.50
N SER A 229 -9.29 12.87 -16.51
CA SER A 229 -10.49 13.24 -15.72
C SER A 229 -10.87 14.74 -15.82
N THR A 230 -10.90 15.28 -17.03
CA THR A 230 -11.23 16.67 -17.37
C THR A 230 -10.20 17.73 -16.98
N MET A 231 -9.13 17.39 -16.27
CA MET A 231 -8.08 18.32 -15.84
C MET A 231 -7.29 18.85 -17.05
N TRP A 232 -6.94 20.12 -17.01
CA TRP A 232 -6.18 20.76 -18.08
C TRP A 232 -4.77 20.15 -18.18
N ASP A 233 -4.51 19.49 -19.28
CA ASP A 233 -3.27 18.75 -19.55
C ASP A 233 -2.17 19.69 -20.02
N ILE A 234 -1.09 19.79 -19.24
CA ILE A 234 0.00 20.73 -19.49
C ILE A 234 0.90 20.18 -20.59
N ASN A 235 1.27 21.02 -21.58
CA ASN A 235 2.20 20.65 -22.64
C ASN A 235 3.64 20.53 -22.11
N THR A 236 3.95 19.41 -21.48
CA THR A 236 5.26 19.10 -20.90
C THR A 236 6.38 18.94 -21.94
N GLY A 237 6.03 18.82 -23.21
CA GLY A 237 6.97 18.87 -24.34
C GLY A 237 7.47 20.29 -24.66
N SER A 238 6.80 21.32 -24.14
CA SER A 238 7.20 22.72 -24.35
C SER A 238 8.45 23.09 -23.55
N ASP A 239 9.45 23.65 -24.21
CA ASP A 239 10.68 24.13 -23.55
C ASP A 239 10.37 25.18 -22.46
N ARG A 240 9.40 26.06 -22.72
CA ARG A 240 8.94 27.06 -21.76
C ARG A 240 8.33 26.41 -20.52
N VAL A 241 7.42 25.46 -20.68
CA VAL A 241 6.79 24.72 -19.57
C VAL A 241 7.85 23.97 -18.75
N GLN A 242 8.73 23.24 -19.41
CA GLN A 242 9.82 22.52 -18.76
C GLN A 242 10.72 23.44 -17.92
N ASN A 243 11.00 24.66 -18.39
CA ASN A 243 11.78 25.62 -17.63
C ASN A 243 11.02 26.14 -16.40
N ILE A 244 9.72 26.41 -16.52
CA ILE A 244 8.85 26.81 -15.38
C ILE A 244 8.83 25.71 -14.32
N GLN A 245 8.63 24.46 -14.73
CA GLN A 245 8.58 23.34 -13.81
C GLN A 245 9.92 23.05 -13.16
N ALA A 246 11.02 23.14 -13.93
CA ALA A 246 12.36 23.02 -13.40
C ALA A 246 12.72 24.13 -12.39
N GLU A 247 12.22 25.34 -12.57
CA GLU A 247 12.39 26.44 -11.61
C GLU A 247 11.66 26.15 -10.32
N TYR A 248 10.43 25.67 -10.40
CA TYR A 248 9.65 25.26 -9.24
C TYR A 248 10.34 24.14 -8.43
N LEU A 249 10.85 23.11 -9.10
CA LEU A 249 11.64 22.06 -8.46
C LEU A 249 12.93 22.60 -7.81
N ALA A 250 13.61 23.53 -8.48
CA ALA A 250 14.82 24.16 -7.94
C ALA A 250 14.52 25.00 -6.69
N HIS A 251 13.41 25.70 -6.66
CA HIS A 251 12.96 26.45 -5.47
C HIS A 251 12.71 25.51 -4.28
N LEU A 252 11.97 24.41 -4.48
CA LEU A 252 11.77 23.40 -3.44
C LEU A 252 13.10 22.81 -2.94
N TRP A 253 14.05 22.61 -3.86
CA TRP A 253 15.37 22.11 -3.49
C TRP A 253 16.16 23.11 -2.65
N GLU A 254 16.07 24.41 -2.96
CA GLU A 254 16.65 25.50 -2.17
C GLU A 254 16.04 25.55 -0.77
N ASP A 255 14.74 25.30 -0.64
CA ASP A 255 14.03 25.23 0.64
C ASP A 255 14.40 23.99 1.46
N GLY A 256 15.10 23.02 0.87
CA GLY A 256 15.61 21.84 1.57
C GLY A 256 14.90 20.53 1.26
N VAL A 257 13.98 20.47 0.30
CA VAL A 257 13.45 19.21 -0.24
C VAL A 257 14.61 18.40 -0.84
N ARG A 258 14.62 17.08 -0.64
CA ARG A 258 15.72 16.20 -1.07
C ARG A 258 15.25 15.00 -1.89
N GLY A 259 14.06 15.08 -2.45
CA GLY A 259 13.51 14.08 -3.37
C GLY A 259 12.16 14.49 -3.91
N PHE A 260 11.70 13.81 -4.95
CA PHE A 260 10.44 14.11 -5.62
C PHE A 260 9.70 12.83 -5.99
N ARG A 261 8.39 12.82 -5.78
CA ARG A 261 7.47 11.88 -6.40
C ARG A 261 6.75 12.63 -7.51
N ILE A 262 6.76 12.09 -8.71
CA ILE A 262 6.08 12.68 -9.87
C ILE A 262 4.71 12.03 -10.00
N ASP A 263 3.69 12.81 -9.67
CA ASP A 263 2.30 12.42 -9.77
C ASP A 263 1.90 12.19 -11.22
N SER A 264 1.05 11.20 -11.47
CA SER A 264 0.49 10.91 -12.80
C SER A 264 1.54 10.81 -13.91
N ALA A 265 2.75 10.34 -13.61
CA ALA A 265 3.88 10.29 -14.55
C ALA A 265 3.55 9.47 -15.81
N LYS A 266 2.67 8.47 -15.72
CA LYS A 266 2.13 7.71 -16.87
C LYS A 266 1.55 8.62 -17.95
N HIS A 267 0.99 9.78 -17.57
CA HIS A 267 0.33 10.73 -18.47
C HIS A 267 1.30 11.77 -19.07
N MET A 268 2.60 11.62 -18.83
CA MET A 268 3.65 12.45 -19.40
C MET A 268 4.60 11.59 -20.26
N ASP A 269 5.06 12.09 -21.41
CA ASP A 269 6.12 11.42 -22.16
C ASP A 269 7.37 11.28 -21.27
N PRO A 270 7.96 10.08 -21.09
CA PRO A 270 9.13 9.89 -20.26
C PRO A 270 10.34 10.74 -20.70
N ASN A 271 10.41 11.18 -21.96
CA ASN A 271 11.46 12.10 -22.42
C ASN A 271 11.26 13.53 -21.94
N ASP A 272 10.00 13.95 -21.74
CA ASP A 272 9.67 15.26 -21.18
C ASP A 272 10.05 15.31 -19.71
N ILE A 273 9.70 14.25 -18.94
CA ILE A 273 10.13 14.10 -17.54
C ILE A 273 11.65 14.15 -17.44
N ALA A 274 12.38 13.44 -18.32
CA ALA A 274 13.83 13.47 -18.36
C ALA A 274 14.37 14.88 -18.63
N SER A 275 13.70 15.65 -19.49
CA SER A 275 14.10 17.02 -19.82
C SER A 275 13.87 17.98 -18.66
N ILE A 276 12.73 17.87 -17.97
CA ILE A 276 12.43 18.63 -16.75
C ILE A 276 13.46 18.33 -15.66
N LYS A 277 13.75 17.05 -15.41
CA LYS A 277 14.76 16.61 -14.42
C LYS A 277 16.14 17.22 -14.73
N ARG A 278 16.62 17.12 -15.97
CA ARG A 278 17.93 17.70 -16.35
C ARG A 278 17.99 19.21 -16.17
N LYS A 279 16.91 19.93 -16.52
CA LYS A 279 16.85 21.39 -16.34
C LYS A 279 16.83 21.75 -14.86
N PHE A 280 16.06 21.05 -14.06
CA PHE A 280 16.05 21.18 -12.61
C PHE A 280 17.45 20.96 -12.02
N MET A 281 18.09 19.83 -12.32
CA MET A 281 19.44 19.53 -11.82
C MET A 281 20.46 20.60 -12.19
N THR A 282 20.37 21.13 -13.43
CA THR A 282 21.23 22.22 -13.87
C THR A 282 21.04 23.47 -13.03
N LYS A 283 19.79 23.84 -12.72
CA LYS A 283 19.44 25.00 -11.87
C LYS A 283 19.89 24.82 -10.42
N ALA A 284 19.67 23.63 -9.88
CA ALA A 284 20.05 23.26 -8.51
C ALA A 284 21.53 22.93 -8.33
N GLY A 285 22.32 22.92 -9.41
CA GLY A 285 23.76 22.57 -9.36
C GLY A 285 24.03 21.10 -9.02
N ILE A 286 23.07 20.20 -9.29
CA ILE A 286 23.18 18.77 -9.02
C ILE A 286 23.86 18.10 -10.22
N THR A 287 24.89 17.30 -9.95
CA THR A 287 25.66 16.58 -10.99
C THR A 287 25.46 15.06 -10.97
N ASP A 288 24.95 14.52 -9.87
CA ASP A 288 24.69 13.10 -9.70
C ASP A 288 23.18 12.86 -9.67
N GLU A 289 22.68 12.18 -10.69
CA GLU A 289 21.26 11.87 -10.88
C GLU A 289 20.70 10.88 -9.83
N GLN A 290 21.58 10.11 -9.18
CA GLN A 290 21.22 9.10 -8.20
C GLN A 290 21.33 9.64 -6.76
N SER A 291 21.74 10.90 -6.58
CA SER A 291 21.93 11.48 -5.24
C SER A 291 20.64 11.79 -4.49
N PHE A 292 19.49 11.64 -5.11
CA PHE A 292 18.18 11.92 -4.53
C PHE A 292 17.09 11.02 -5.10
N PRO A 293 16.05 10.68 -4.32
CA PRO A 293 14.88 9.95 -4.82
C PRO A 293 14.14 10.74 -5.91
N TRP A 294 13.89 10.07 -7.03
CA TRP A 294 13.02 10.54 -8.11
C TRP A 294 12.06 9.41 -8.46
N SER A 295 10.91 9.38 -7.82
CA SER A 295 9.93 8.30 -7.92
C SER A 295 8.78 8.71 -8.83
N GLN A 296 8.49 7.92 -9.85
CA GLN A 296 7.49 8.21 -10.87
C GLN A 296 6.28 7.31 -10.69
N GLU A 297 5.09 7.88 -10.62
CA GLU A 297 3.86 7.11 -10.54
C GLU A 297 3.43 6.64 -11.94
N VAL A 298 3.57 5.36 -12.18
CA VAL A 298 3.18 4.72 -13.43
C VAL A 298 2.26 3.53 -13.15
N ILE A 299 0.96 3.76 -13.15
CA ILE A 299 -0.05 2.70 -13.01
C ILE A 299 -0.26 2.06 -14.37
N TYR A 300 0.19 0.83 -14.56
CA TYR A 300 0.13 0.12 -15.83
C TYR A 300 -0.71 -1.14 -15.72
N HIS A 301 -1.58 -1.36 -16.72
CA HIS A 301 -2.42 -2.55 -16.80
C HIS A 301 -2.17 -3.31 -18.11
N ASN A 302 -2.31 -4.63 -18.04
CA ASN A 302 -2.17 -5.48 -19.22
C ASN A 302 -3.11 -5.07 -20.36
N GLY A 303 -2.54 -4.89 -21.55
CA GLY A 303 -3.28 -4.48 -22.74
C GLY A 303 -3.22 -2.98 -23.03
N GLU A 304 -2.65 -2.18 -22.15
CA GLU A 304 -2.32 -0.78 -22.41
C GLU A 304 -1.10 -0.65 -23.35
N SER A 305 -0.83 0.55 -23.83
CA SER A 305 0.31 0.79 -24.73
C SER A 305 1.65 0.57 -24.00
N GLU A 306 2.54 -0.23 -24.60
CA GLU A 306 3.90 -0.46 -24.09
C GLU A 306 4.76 0.81 -24.04
N LYS A 307 4.34 1.92 -24.65
CA LYS A 307 5.09 3.18 -24.64
C LYS A 307 5.15 3.83 -23.25
N PHE A 308 4.17 3.55 -22.39
CA PHE A 308 4.15 4.01 -21.01
C PHE A 308 4.17 2.85 -20.00
N ALA A 309 4.70 1.70 -20.40
CA ALA A 309 5.05 0.64 -19.46
C ALA A 309 6.14 1.13 -18.47
N PRO A 310 6.14 0.64 -17.22
CA PRO A 310 7.06 1.09 -16.15
C PRO A 310 8.51 1.16 -16.58
N GLU A 311 9.00 0.18 -17.35
CA GLU A 311 10.39 0.09 -17.82
C GLU A 311 10.81 1.27 -18.71
N ARG A 312 9.84 2.01 -19.29
CA ARG A 312 10.14 3.19 -20.10
C ARG A 312 10.56 4.39 -19.27
N TYR A 313 10.20 4.38 -17.98
CA TYR A 313 10.46 5.47 -17.03
C TYR A 313 11.70 5.24 -16.16
N GLU A 314 12.21 4.00 -16.06
CA GLU A 314 13.40 3.65 -15.25
C GLU A 314 14.63 4.50 -15.54
N LYS A 315 14.84 4.90 -16.80
CA LYS A 315 15.93 5.79 -17.18
C LYS A 315 15.91 7.17 -16.51
N ASN A 316 14.76 7.56 -15.96
CA ASN A 316 14.60 8.84 -15.27
C ASN A 316 14.80 8.71 -13.76
N GLY A 317 14.75 7.52 -13.21
CA GLY A 317 14.83 7.20 -11.80
C GLY A 317 13.82 6.12 -11.41
N GLN A 318 13.48 6.08 -10.14
CA GLN A 318 12.59 5.06 -9.57
C GLN A 318 11.16 5.14 -10.15
N VAL A 319 10.52 3.99 -10.23
CA VAL A 319 9.13 3.84 -10.65
C VAL A 319 8.34 3.15 -9.54
N THR A 320 7.11 3.56 -9.31
CA THR A 320 6.24 2.95 -8.31
C THR A 320 5.72 1.60 -8.83
N GLU A 321 6.09 0.51 -8.14
CA GLU A 321 5.80 -0.86 -8.57
C GLU A 321 4.43 -1.33 -8.01
N PHE A 322 3.37 -1.05 -8.75
CA PHE A 322 2.00 -1.42 -8.37
C PHE A 322 1.78 -2.93 -8.36
N SER A 323 2.43 -3.66 -9.29
CA SER A 323 2.30 -5.13 -9.40
C SER A 323 2.79 -5.85 -8.14
N TYR A 324 3.76 -5.26 -7.42
CA TYR A 324 4.20 -5.76 -6.12
C TYR A 324 3.08 -5.76 -5.09
N ALA A 325 2.35 -4.64 -4.97
CA ALA A 325 1.25 -4.51 -4.02
C ALA A 325 0.06 -5.43 -4.37
N TYR A 326 -0.24 -5.60 -5.67
CA TYR A 326 -1.27 -6.54 -6.14
C TYR A 326 -0.89 -7.99 -5.84
N SER A 327 0.39 -8.34 -6.00
CA SER A 327 0.91 -9.67 -5.67
C SER A 327 0.84 -9.94 -4.17
N LEU A 328 1.14 -8.96 -3.33
CA LEU A 328 0.96 -9.07 -1.88
C LEU A 328 -0.49 -9.38 -1.51
N LEU A 329 -1.47 -8.65 -2.06
CA LEU A 329 -2.88 -8.94 -1.81
C LEU A 329 -3.25 -10.37 -2.18
N LYS A 330 -2.85 -10.79 -3.39
CA LYS A 330 -3.12 -12.14 -3.91
C LYS A 330 -2.53 -13.22 -3.01
N ASP A 331 -1.26 -13.08 -2.63
CA ASP A 331 -0.52 -14.11 -1.93
C ASP A 331 -0.87 -14.19 -0.44
N PHE A 332 -1.13 -13.07 0.23
CA PHE A 332 -1.62 -13.05 1.60
C PHE A 332 -3.08 -13.52 1.74
N ASN A 333 -3.87 -13.44 0.68
CA ASN A 333 -5.21 -14.04 0.63
C ASN A 333 -5.20 -15.50 0.15
N GLY A 334 -4.09 -15.98 -0.40
CA GLY A 334 -3.90 -17.33 -0.89
C GLY A 334 -2.83 -18.07 -0.10
N SER A 335 -1.65 -18.20 -0.70
CA SER A 335 -0.50 -18.89 -0.13
C SER A 335 0.71 -17.96 -0.10
N ILE A 336 1.23 -17.65 1.10
CA ILE A 336 2.41 -16.79 1.22
C ILE A 336 3.71 -17.46 0.77
N THR A 337 3.71 -18.76 0.48
CA THR A 337 4.89 -19.41 -0.16
C THR A 337 5.14 -18.91 -1.58
N ASN A 338 4.11 -18.35 -2.24
CA ASN A 338 4.25 -17.73 -3.57
C ASN A 338 5.15 -16.48 -3.52
N LEU A 339 5.24 -15.82 -2.38
CA LEU A 339 6.10 -14.64 -2.17
C LEU A 339 7.58 -14.90 -2.49
N LYS A 340 8.01 -16.16 -2.50
CA LYS A 340 9.35 -16.55 -2.96
C LYS A 340 9.68 -16.07 -4.38
N ASN A 341 8.66 -15.96 -5.21
CA ASN A 341 8.76 -15.58 -6.61
C ASN A 341 8.08 -14.24 -6.90
N ILE A 342 7.87 -13.41 -5.89
CA ILE A 342 7.12 -12.15 -6.03
C ILE A 342 7.70 -11.24 -7.10
N THR A 343 9.01 -11.31 -7.35
CA THR A 343 9.72 -10.46 -8.30
C THR A 343 9.68 -10.96 -9.75
N SER A 344 9.02 -12.10 -10.05
CA SER A 344 9.10 -12.75 -11.37
C SER A 344 8.55 -11.91 -12.52
N ASP A 345 7.62 -11.00 -12.25
CA ASP A 345 6.93 -10.17 -13.24
C ASP A 345 7.03 -8.67 -12.90
N LEU A 346 8.07 -8.28 -12.15
CA LEU A 346 8.34 -6.90 -11.73
C LEU A 346 9.53 -6.32 -12.50
N LEU A 347 9.86 -5.06 -12.25
CA LEU A 347 11.06 -4.43 -12.80
C LEU A 347 12.32 -5.23 -12.46
N ASP A 348 13.18 -5.45 -13.44
CA ASP A 348 14.42 -6.24 -13.29
C ASP A 348 15.42 -5.59 -12.33
N ASP A 349 15.46 -4.26 -12.29
CA ASP A 349 16.35 -3.48 -11.42
C ASP A 349 15.61 -3.04 -10.14
N ALA A 350 15.88 -3.71 -9.05
CA ALA A 350 15.30 -3.41 -7.75
C ALA A 350 15.60 -1.98 -7.26
N ASP A 351 16.75 -1.40 -7.64
CA ASP A 351 17.13 -0.03 -7.26
C ASP A 351 16.25 1.01 -7.97
N ASN A 352 15.59 0.64 -9.06
CA ASN A 352 14.63 1.47 -9.77
C ASN A 352 13.17 1.27 -9.32
N ALA A 353 12.90 0.34 -8.41
CA ALA A 353 11.56 0.09 -7.91
C ALA A 353 11.29 0.81 -6.59
N THR A 354 10.14 1.48 -6.45
CA THR A 354 9.59 1.82 -5.14
C THR A 354 8.40 0.93 -4.85
N VAL A 355 8.43 0.23 -3.71
CA VAL A 355 7.42 -0.77 -3.34
C VAL A 355 6.56 -0.30 -2.17
N PHE A 356 5.32 -0.75 -2.13
CA PHE A 356 4.37 -0.41 -1.08
C PHE A 356 3.35 -1.55 -0.88
N VAL A 357 2.68 -1.57 0.26
CA VAL A 357 1.54 -2.47 0.52
C VAL A 357 0.23 -1.80 0.08
N SER A 358 0.07 -0.53 0.40
CA SER A 358 -1.01 0.33 -0.11
C SER A 358 -0.54 1.77 -0.21
N ASN A 359 -1.12 2.53 -1.12
CA ASN A 359 -1.08 3.99 -1.16
C ASN A 359 -2.50 4.55 -0.96
N TRP A 360 -2.66 5.87 -0.98
CA TRP A 360 -3.96 6.49 -0.72
C TRP A 360 -5.02 6.21 -1.80
N ASP A 361 -4.62 5.94 -3.06
CA ASP A 361 -5.55 5.57 -4.12
C ASP A 361 -6.00 4.11 -3.96
N THR A 362 -5.05 3.19 -3.82
CA THR A 362 -5.34 1.75 -3.70
C THR A 362 -5.99 1.38 -2.37
N ALA A 363 -5.72 2.13 -1.29
CA ALA A 363 -6.39 1.94 -0.01
C ALA A 363 -7.90 2.23 -0.09
N ARG A 364 -8.33 3.10 -1.03
CA ARG A 364 -9.73 3.40 -1.31
C ARG A 364 -10.36 2.41 -2.30
N GLY A 365 -9.57 1.61 -2.96
CA GLY A 365 -9.98 0.51 -3.84
C GLY A 365 -10.02 -0.85 -3.14
N SER A 366 -9.98 -1.90 -3.93
CA SER A 366 -9.96 -3.31 -3.50
C SER A 366 -8.72 -4.06 -4.00
N GLU A 367 -7.78 -3.36 -4.64
CA GLU A 367 -6.65 -3.96 -5.34
C GLU A 367 -5.46 -4.25 -4.42
N THR A 368 -5.45 -3.72 -3.20
CA THR A 368 -4.35 -3.91 -2.25
C THR A 368 -4.82 -4.22 -0.84
N LEU A 369 -3.92 -4.78 -0.02
CA LEU A 369 -4.12 -4.86 1.43
C LEU A 369 -4.11 -3.45 2.02
N LYS A 370 -4.91 -3.23 3.05
CA LYS A 370 -5.09 -1.93 3.71
C LYS A 370 -5.33 -2.12 5.21
N PRO A 371 -5.30 -1.08 6.06
CA PRO A 371 -5.44 -1.26 7.52
C PRO A 371 -6.62 -2.13 7.94
N VAL A 372 -7.75 -2.05 7.23
CA VAL A 372 -8.92 -2.90 7.49
C VAL A 372 -8.71 -4.37 7.15
N SER A 373 -7.65 -4.74 6.47
CA SER A 373 -7.25 -6.14 6.26
C SER A 373 -6.66 -6.77 7.53
N GLY A 374 -6.52 -5.99 8.60
CA GLY A 374 -6.07 -6.45 9.90
C GLY A 374 -4.61 -6.91 9.89
N ALA A 375 -4.29 -7.95 10.64
CA ALA A 375 -2.93 -8.45 10.81
C ALA A 375 -2.24 -8.83 9.49
N ARG A 376 -2.99 -9.14 8.41
CA ARG A 376 -2.37 -9.37 7.09
C ARG A 376 -1.70 -8.13 6.52
N TYR A 377 -2.28 -6.95 6.75
CA TYR A 377 -1.66 -5.70 6.35
C TYR A 377 -0.33 -5.47 7.08
N GLU A 378 -0.27 -5.75 8.39
CA GLU A 378 0.99 -5.71 9.14
C GLU A 378 2.01 -6.72 8.61
N LEU A 379 1.59 -7.97 8.37
CA LEU A 379 2.47 -9.01 7.83
C LEU A 379 3.00 -8.68 6.44
N ALA A 380 2.18 -8.08 5.58
CA ALA A 380 2.60 -7.64 4.26
C ALA A 380 3.64 -6.51 4.35
N ASN A 381 3.46 -5.53 5.28
CA ASN A 381 4.47 -4.52 5.55
C ASN A 381 5.75 -5.14 6.13
N ALA A 382 5.63 -6.15 7.01
CA ALA A 382 6.78 -6.86 7.54
C ALA A 382 7.56 -7.61 6.44
N PHE A 383 6.84 -8.24 5.50
CA PHE A 383 7.46 -8.86 4.34
C PHE A 383 8.18 -7.83 3.47
N MET A 384 7.51 -6.75 3.09
CA MET A 384 8.08 -5.68 2.27
C MET A 384 9.35 -5.10 2.89
N LEU A 385 9.34 -4.81 4.19
CA LEU A 385 10.50 -4.29 4.91
C LEU A 385 11.60 -5.35 5.15
N GLY A 386 11.25 -6.62 5.08
CA GLY A 386 12.20 -7.73 5.27
C GLY A 386 12.80 -8.28 3.98
N TYR A 387 12.16 -8.09 2.84
CA TYR A 387 12.60 -8.61 1.55
C TYR A 387 13.66 -7.68 0.90
N ASP A 388 14.38 -8.14 -0.12
CA ASP A 388 15.50 -7.43 -0.75
C ASP A 388 15.17 -6.82 -2.11
N TYR A 389 13.92 -6.40 -2.32
CA TYR A 389 13.48 -5.82 -3.57
C TYR A 389 12.84 -4.44 -3.35
N GLY A 390 13.37 -3.45 -4.03
CA GLY A 390 12.83 -2.10 -4.09
C GLY A 390 13.02 -1.25 -2.82
N HIS A 391 12.67 0.02 -2.93
CA HIS A 391 12.70 0.99 -1.83
C HIS A 391 11.31 1.06 -1.18
N PRO A 392 11.17 0.69 0.10
CA PRO A 392 9.87 0.53 0.74
C PRO A 392 9.24 1.88 1.11
N LYS A 393 7.94 2.01 0.79
CA LYS A 393 7.09 3.12 1.19
C LYS A 393 5.95 2.64 2.09
N ILE A 394 5.78 3.25 3.24
CA ILE A 394 4.76 2.94 4.22
C ILE A 394 3.75 4.09 4.25
N LEU A 395 2.46 3.79 4.09
CA LEU A 395 1.40 4.77 4.18
C LEU A 395 1.06 5.11 5.63
N SER A 396 0.99 6.39 5.95
CA SER A 396 0.39 6.93 7.17
C SER A 396 -0.79 7.80 6.79
N ASP A 397 -2.00 7.30 7.01
CA ASP A 397 -3.25 7.90 6.59
C ASP A 397 -4.33 7.85 7.69
N TYR A 398 -5.55 8.24 7.32
CA TYR A 398 -6.74 8.17 8.17
C TYR A 398 -7.77 7.20 7.59
N ALA A 399 -8.64 6.69 8.46
CA ALA A 399 -9.77 5.87 8.06
C ALA A 399 -10.76 6.71 7.25
N PHE A 400 -10.97 6.34 6.00
CA PHE A 400 -11.85 7.04 5.07
C PHE A 400 -13.26 6.46 5.07
N ASN A 401 -14.23 7.23 4.62
CA ASN A 401 -15.60 6.79 4.48
C ASN A 401 -15.78 6.05 3.15
N GLU A 402 -16.00 4.75 3.19
CA GLU A 402 -16.18 3.93 1.98
C GLU A 402 -17.37 4.35 1.11
N SER A 403 -18.39 5.01 1.67
CA SER A 403 -19.54 5.49 0.91
C SER A 403 -19.25 6.79 0.13
N THR A 404 -18.25 7.54 0.56
CA THR A 404 -17.84 8.84 -0.03
C THR A 404 -16.33 8.88 -0.29
N GLN A 405 -15.73 7.72 -0.54
CA GLN A 405 -14.27 7.55 -0.63
C GLN A 405 -13.54 8.55 -1.53
N TYR A 406 -14.23 9.06 -2.56
CA TYR A 406 -13.69 10.05 -3.48
C TYR A 406 -13.91 11.49 -2.99
N ASP A 407 -14.83 11.70 -2.03
CA ASP A 407 -15.20 13.02 -1.53
C ASP A 407 -14.85 13.21 -0.06
N ASP A 408 -14.23 12.21 0.58
CA ASP A 408 -13.76 12.35 1.95
C ASP A 408 -12.48 13.19 2.03
N GLY A 409 -12.33 13.93 3.11
CA GLY A 409 -11.12 14.66 3.47
C GLY A 409 -10.74 14.35 4.91
N VAL A 410 -9.69 14.98 5.39
CA VAL A 410 -9.34 14.91 6.81
C VAL A 410 -10.47 15.51 7.64
N LYS A 411 -10.90 14.81 8.68
CA LYS A 411 -11.93 15.28 9.61
C LYS A 411 -11.56 16.67 10.15
N ASP A 412 -12.55 17.54 10.27
CA ASP A 412 -12.40 18.94 10.71
C ASP A 412 -11.57 19.84 9.77
N SER A 413 -11.35 19.41 8.52
CA SER A 413 -10.80 20.28 7.46
C SER A 413 -11.79 21.38 7.08
N THR A 414 -11.22 22.50 6.62
CA THR A 414 -11.95 23.55 5.89
C THR A 414 -11.59 23.51 4.41
N ASP A 415 -12.26 24.30 3.60
CA ASP A 415 -11.97 24.42 2.16
C ASP A 415 -10.50 24.82 1.89
N THR A 416 -9.86 25.49 2.84
CA THR A 416 -8.50 26.05 2.68
C THR A 416 -7.46 25.47 3.63
N THR A 417 -7.84 24.67 4.63
CA THR A 417 -6.89 24.16 5.63
C THR A 417 -7.20 22.76 6.07
N VAL A 418 -6.17 21.99 6.41
CA VAL A 418 -6.27 20.78 7.21
C VAL A 418 -5.91 21.07 8.67
N PRO A 419 -6.43 20.31 9.64
CA PRO A 419 -6.15 20.56 11.06
C PRO A 419 -4.68 20.30 11.40
N LYS A 420 -4.13 21.13 12.28
CA LYS A 420 -2.83 20.92 12.92
C LYS A 420 -3.04 20.02 14.14
N ILE A 421 -2.78 18.74 14.00
CA ILE A 421 -3.00 17.74 15.05
C ILE A 421 -1.69 17.34 15.71
N SER A 422 -1.80 16.84 16.94
CA SER A 422 -0.72 16.13 17.61
C SER A 422 -0.98 14.62 17.48
N MET A 423 -0.06 13.90 16.84
CA MET A 423 -0.18 12.44 16.73
C MET A 423 -0.09 11.76 18.11
N ASP A 424 0.48 12.40 19.12
CA ASP A 424 0.44 11.88 20.50
C ASP A 424 -0.99 11.84 21.06
N ASP A 425 -1.83 12.81 20.66
CA ASP A 425 -3.21 12.88 21.14
C ASP A 425 -4.15 11.92 20.39
N VAL A 426 -3.96 11.80 19.06
CA VAL A 426 -4.88 11.02 18.21
C VAL A 426 -4.49 9.55 18.08
N CYS A 427 -3.19 9.19 18.25
CA CYS A 427 -2.73 7.82 18.15
C CYS A 427 -2.71 7.08 19.51
N SER A 428 -2.89 7.77 20.63
CA SER A 428 -2.72 7.18 21.96
C SER A 428 -3.78 6.18 22.37
N THR A 429 -4.93 6.18 21.68
CA THR A 429 -6.11 5.37 22.03
C THR A 429 -6.44 4.32 20.98
N GLN A 430 -5.61 4.16 19.98
CA GLN A 430 -5.86 3.22 18.89
C GLN A 430 -5.85 1.78 19.38
N GLU A 431 -6.91 1.05 19.11
CA GLU A 431 -7.05 -0.33 19.52
C GLU A 431 -7.07 -1.29 18.34
N ASP A 432 -7.98 -1.09 17.41
CA ASP A 432 -8.24 -2.01 16.30
C ASP A 432 -8.42 -1.24 14.98
N PRO A 433 -7.44 -1.27 14.06
CA PRO A 433 -7.52 -0.58 12.77
C PRO A 433 -8.70 -1.04 11.89
N THR A 434 -9.27 -2.20 12.17
CA THR A 434 -10.44 -2.72 11.44
C THR A 434 -11.77 -2.13 11.92
N GLN A 435 -11.76 -1.41 13.06
CA GLN A 435 -12.96 -0.86 13.70
C GLN A 435 -12.96 0.67 13.79
N MET A 436 -12.00 1.32 13.12
CA MET A 436 -11.86 2.78 13.20
C MET A 436 -13.04 3.51 12.56
N GLU A 437 -13.41 4.63 13.15
CA GLU A 437 -14.42 5.51 12.60
C GLU A 437 -13.81 6.43 11.52
N TYR A 438 -14.66 6.98 10.66
CA TYR A 438 -14.24 7.95 9.66
C TYR A 438 -13.46 9.11 10.29
N GLY A 439 -12.30 9.38 9.71
CA GLY A 439 -11.41 10.46 10.09
C GLY A 439 -10.47 10.16 11.25
N ASP A 440 -10.56 8.96 11.85
CA ASP A 440 -9.55 8.51 12.80
C ASP A 440 -8.24 8.18 12.08
N TRP A 441 -7.12 8.58 12.67
CA TRP A 441 -5.81 8.31 12.09
C TRP A 441 -5.38 6.87 12.32
N ASN A 442 -4.99 6.17 11.25
CA ASN A 442 -4.51 4.78 11.30
C ASN A 442 -3.18 4.66 12.05
N CYS A 443 -2.38 5.70 12.06
CA CYS A 443 -1.13 5.80 12.83
C CYS A 443 -0.13 4.67 12.57
N GLN A 444 -0.02 4.17 11.35
CA GLN A 444 0.84 3.05 11.00
C GLN A 444 2.30 3.26 11.43
N GLN A 445 2.78 4.51 11.38
CA GLN A 445 4.12 4.89 11.82
C GLN A 445 4.38 4.64 13.31
N ARG A 446 3.34 4.42 14.08
CA ARG A 446 3.44 4.18 15.53
C ARG A 446 3.14 2.75 15.94
N TRP A 447 2.82 1.87 14.99
CA TRP A 447 2.62 0.47 15.29
C TRP A 447 3.93 -0.21 15.68
N THR A 448 3.90 -1.00 16.74
CA THR A 448 5.08 -1.72 17.26
C THR A 448 5.78 -2.51 16.15
N SER A 449 5.01 -3.24 15.33
CA SER A 449 5.49 -4.03 14.21
C SER A 449 6.18 -3.18 13.16
N ILE A 450 5.56 -2.07 12.72
CA ILE A 450 6.13 -1.18 11.70
C ILE A 450 7.44 -0.55 12.20
N ARG A 451 7.44 -0.02 13.42
CA ARG A 451 8.64 0.56 14.03
C ARG A 451 9.78 -0.44 14.17
N GLY A 452 9.48 -1.66 14.62
CA GLY A 452 10.46 -2.73 14.72
C GLY A 452 10.99 -3.19 13.35
N MET A 453 10.10 -3.28 12.35
CA MET A 453 10.49 -3.68 11.01
C MET A 453 11.29 -2.61 10.25
N ILE A 454 11.12 -1.33 10.53
CA ILE A 454 12.00 -0.27 10.01
C ILE A 454 13.43 -0.49 10.53
N LYS A 455 13.61 -0.80 11.82
CA LYS A 455 14.93 -1.14 12.36
C LYS A 455 15.51 -2.42 11.75
N PHE A 456 14.67 -3.44 11.57
CA PHE A 456 15.08 -4.66 10.87
C PHE A 456 15.58 -4.34 9.47
N HIS A 457 14.79 -3.61 8.68
CA HIS A 457 15.15 -3.21 7.31
C HIS A 457 16.51 -2.49 7.27
N ASN A 458 16.70 -1.48 8.10
CA ASN A 458 17.95 -0.74 8.16
C ASN A 458 19.15 -1.63 8.55
N ALA A 459 18.94 -2.62 9.42
CA ALA A 459 20.00 -3.55 9.83
C ALA A 459 20.43 -4.53 8.74
N VAL A 460 19.51 -4.86 7.82
CA VAL A 460 19.74 -5.86 6.77
C VAL A 460 19.84 -5.25 5.37
N ASN A 461 19.73 -3.94 5.23
CA ASN A 461 19.85 -3.27 3.93
C ASN A 461 21.19 -3.61 3.25
N GLY A 462 21.19 -3.77 1.93
CA GLY A 462 22.36 -4.19 1.15
C GLY A 462 22.74 -5.66 1.29
N THR A 463 21.88 -6.49 1.89
CA THR A 463 22.03 -7.95 1.97
C THR A 463 21.01 -8.66 1.08
N SER A 464 21.19 -9.95 0.81
CA SER A 464 20.30 -10.71 -0.06
C SER A 464 19.45 -11.72 0.69
N VAL A 465 18.25 -12.01 0.18
CA VAL A 465 17.40 -13.10 0.65
C VAL A 465 18.07 -14.45 0.40
N SER A 466 18.07 -15.30 1.40
CA SER A 466 18.65 -16.65 1.36
C SER A 466 17.91 -17.59 2.30
N ASN A 467 18.21 -18.87 2.23
CA ASN A 467 17.70 -19.89 3.14
C ASN A 467 16.17 -19.82 3.33
N TRP A 468 15.45 -19.77 2.21
CA TRP A 468 13.98 -19.77 2.22
C TRP A 468 13.46 -21.10 2.74
N GLN A 469 12.60 -21.05 3.75
CA GLN A 469 12.01 -22.19 4.43
C GLN A 469 10.49 -22.05 4.46
N GLU A 470 9.79 -23.17 4.38
CA GLU A 470 8.33 -23.24 4.34
C GLU A 470 7.84 -24.34 5.28
N SER A 471 6.77 -24.03 6.05
CA SER A 471 6.06 -25.00 6.87
C SER A 471 4.57 -24.92 6.55
N GLY A 472 4.16 -25.58 5.45
CA GLY A 472 2.81 -25.40 4.88
C GLY A 472 2.74 -24.17 3.96
N SER A 473 1.53 -23.84 3.51
CA SER A 473 1.30 -22.78 2.51
C SER A 473 1.28 -21.34 3.08
N ASN A 474 1.13 -21.22 4.39
CA ASN A 474 0.97 -19.92 5.06
C ASN A 474 1.97 -19.69 6.20
N ASP A 475 3.12 -20.36 6.12
CA ASP A 475 4.21 -20.23 7.09
C ASP A 475 5.54 -20.27 6.34
N ILE A 476 6.29 -19.17 6.38
CA ILE A 476 7.56 -19.02 5.69
C ILE A 476 8.62 -18.40 6.60
N ALA A 477 9.88 -18.68 6.33
CA ALA A 477 10.99 -17.95 6.89
C ALA A 477 12.11 -17.80 5.87
N PHE A 478 12.92 -16.75 6.01
CA PHE A 478 14.11 -16.54 5.20
C PHE A 478 15.15 -15.71 5.95
N GLU A 479 16.40 -15.86 5.55
CA GLU A 479 17.50 -15.07 6.05
C GLU A 479 17.86 -13.92 5.10
N ARG A 480 18.42 -12.87 5.65
CA ARG A 480 19.12 -11.82 4.93
C ARG A 480 20.62 -12.00 5.16
N VAL A 481 21.36 -12.26 4.10
CA VAL A 481 22.80 -12.61 4.18
C VAL A 481 23.68 -11.57 3.46
N ASP A 482 24.86 -11.31 4.04
CA ASP A 482 25.85 -10.46 3.40
C ASP A 482 26.57 -11.18 2.22
N ALA A 483 27.42 -10.48 1.50
CA ALA A 483 28.16 -11.02 0.36
C ALA A 483 29.05 -12.24 0.70
N ASN A 484 29.29 -12.50 1.98
CA ASN A 484 30.04 -13.67 2.45
C ASN A 484 29.12 -14.82 2.87
N GLY A 485 27.81 -14.67 2.69
CA GLY A 485 26.80 -15.65 3.08
C GLY A 485 26.50 -15.69 4.59
N LYS A 486 26.92 -14.68 5.34
CA LYS A 486 26.65 -14.59 6.78
C LYS A 486 25.32 -13.89 7.03
N SER A 487 24.47 -14.52 7.83
CA SER A 487 23.17 -13.94 8.21
C SER A 487 23.34 -12.63 8.96
N LYS A 488 22.54 -11.64 8.55
CA LYS A 488 22.34 -10.36 9.24
C LYS A 488 20.97 -10.29 9.91
N GLY A 489 20.01 -11.09 9.44
CA GLY A 489 18.68 -11.17 10.04
C GLY A 489 17.92 -12.38 9.54
N LEU A 490 16.89 -12.73 10.29
CA LEU A 490 15.90 -13.75 9.93
C LEU A 490 14.52 -13.18 10.14
N LEU A 491 13.69 -13.31 9.11
CA LEU A 491 12.25 -12.97 9.15
C LEU A 491 11.47 -14.27 8.96
N ALA A 492 10.50 -14.52 9.84
CA ALA A 492 9.50 -15.57 9.69
C ALA A 492 8.10 -14.99 9.78
N LEU A 493 7.20 -15.51 8.97
CA LEU A 493 5.80 -15.05 8.88
C LEU A 493 4.86 -16.24 9.04
N ASN A 494 3.92 -16.12 9.97
CA ASN A 494 2.79 -17.01 10.11
C ASN A 494 1.50 -16.28 9.70
N ASN A 495 0.97 -16.60 8.52
CA ASN A 495 -0.33 -16.06 8.05
C ASN A 495 -1.51 -16.98 8.45
N THR A 496 -1.30 -17.98 9.29
CA THR A 496 -2.37 -18.85 9.80
C THR A 496 -3.05 -18.23 11.02
N LEU A 497 -4.22 -18.76 11.37
CA LEU A 497 -4.94 -18.40 12.61
C LEU A 497 -4.50 -19.23 13.83
N GLN A 498 -3.44 -20.01 13.71
CA GLN A 498 -2.93 -20.89 14.76
C GLN A 498 -1.55 -20.40 15.22
N GLU A 499 -1.42 -20.29 16.53
CA GLU A 499 -0.10 -20.19 17.17
C GLU A 499 0.58 -21.56 17.14
N HIS A 500 1.87 -21.60 16.89
CA HIS A 500 2.63 -22.85 16.91
C HIS A 500 4.12 -22.62 17.15
N ASP A 501 4.79 -23.69 17.60
CA ASP A 501 6.24 -23.69 17.80
C ASP A 501 6.95 -23.85 16.46
N VAL A 502 8.03 -23.09 16.28
CA VAL A 502 8.88 -23.10 15.07
C VAL A 502 10.31 -23.43 15.41
N ASP A 503 11.00 -24.05 14.42
CA ASP A 503 12.42 -24.41 14.48
C ASP A 503 13.04 -24.16 13.10
N TYR A 504 13.41 -22.89 12.85
CA TYR A 504 14.00 -22.50 11.57
C TYR A 504 15.52 -22.60 11.60
N THR A 505 16.12 -23.09 10.52
CA THR A 505 17.58 -23.07 10.37
C THR A 505 18.08 -21.65 10.13
N THR A 506 19.20 -21.30 10.75
CA THR A 506 19.82 -19.97 10.61
C THR A 506 21.32 -20.01 10.80
N SER A 507 22.02 -19.10 10.15
CA SER A 507 23.45 -18.86 10.36
C SER A 507 23.75 -17.68 11.29
N LEU A 508 22.72 -17.11 11.95
CA LEU A 508 22.93 -16.17 13.05
C LEU A 508 23.70 -16.86 14.19
N PRO A 509 24.58 -16.14 14.89
CA PRO A 509 25.29 -16.68 16.06
C PRO A 509 24.33 -17.16 17.17
N ASP A 510 24.77 -18.15 17.95
CA ASP A 510 24.03 -18.58 19.14
C ASP A 510 23.79 -17.40 20.09
N GLY A 511 22.56 -17.28 20.60
CA GLY A 511 22.17 -16.20 21.50
C GLY A 511 20.66 -16.11 21.71
N GLU A 512 20.25 -15.20 22.55
CA GLU A 512 18.84 -14.81 22.74
C GLU A 512 18.60 -13.47 22.05
N TYR A 513 17.72 -13.44 21.06
CA TYR A 513 17.45 -12.27 20.22
C TYR A 513 16.09 -11.69 20.54
N CYS A 514 15.97 -10.37 20.49
CA CYS A 514 14.70 -9.67 20.60
C CYS A 514 13.89 -9.83 19.31
N ASN A 515 12.63 -10.28 19.41
CA ASN A 515 11.68 -10.23 18.31
C ASN A 515 11.21 -8.78 18.12
N VAL A 516 11.86 -8.04 17.22
CA VAL A 516 11.59 -6.62 17.03
C VAL A 516 10.24 -6.33 16.38
N TYR A 517 9.64 -7.29 15.67
CA TYR A 517 8.27 -7.19 15.18
C TYR A 517 7.26 -7.09 16.32
N ALA A 518 7.44 -7.88 17.36
CA ALA A 518 6.44 -8.05 18.42
C ALA A 518 6.65 -7.14 19.64
N SER A 519 7.87 -6.63 19.85
CA SER A 519 8.18 -5.83 21.03
C SER A 519 9.35 -4.88 20.82
N ARG A 520 9.19 -3.66 21.29
CA ARG A 520 10.26 -2.65 21.33
C ARG A 520 11.14 -2.76 22.58
N THR A 521 10.66 -3.45 23.61
CA THR A 521 11.36 -3.59 24.90
C THR A 521 12.05 -4.94 25.08
N CYS A 522 12.17 -5.74 24.01
CA CYS A 522 12.70 -7.09 24.07
C CYS A 522 11.94 -8.04 25.05
N SER A 523 10.64 -7.81 25.22
CA SER A 523 9.80 -8.66 26.07
C SER A 523 9.48 -10.01 25.42
N GLN A 524 9.65 -10.11 24.09
CA GLN A 524 9.53 -11.35 23.32
C GLN A 524 10.89 -11.67 22.67
N THR A 525 11.34 -12.90 22.84
CA THR A 525 12.66 -13.32 22.40
C THR A 525 12.63 -14.62 21.60
N VAL A 526 13.67 -14.82 20.81
CA VAL A 526 13.93 -16.01 20.01
C VAL A 526 15.30 -16.58 20.42
N THR A 527 15.34 -17.85 20.72
CA THR A 527 16.61 -18.54 21.06
C THR A 527 17.23 -19.11 19.78
N VAL A 528 18.46 -18.66 19.48
CA VAL A 528 19.29 -19.26 18.43
C VAL A 528 20.34 -20.15 19.09
N SER A 529 20.37 -21.42 18.74
CA SER A 529 21.34 -22.38 19.25
C SER A 529 21.62 -23.49 18.25
N GLY A 530 22.91 -23.75 18.01
CA GLY A 530 23.35 -24.82 17.11
C GLY A 530 22.85 -24.66 15.68
N GLY A 531 22.65 -23.44 15.21
CA GLY A 531 22.15 -23.15 13.86
C GLY A 531 20.62 -23.23 13.71
N HIS A 532 19.88 -23.17 14.82
CA HIS A 532 18.43 -23.24 14.86
C HIS A 532 17.83 -22.07 15.66
N ALA A 533 16.87 -21.37 15.08
CA ALA A 533 16.07 -20.34 15.73
C ALA A 533 14.74 -20.96 16.20
N LYS A 534 14.54 -20.99 17.52
CA LYS A 534 13.37 -21.62 18.15
C LYS A 534 12.54 -20.59 18.90
N ALA A 535 11.26 -20.60 18.64
CA ALA A 535 10.27 -19.74 19.31
C ALA A 535 8.86 -20.29 19.11
N THR A 536 7.91 -19.70 19.80
CA THR A 536 6.48 -19.80 19.45
C THR A 536 6.12 -18.60 18.59
N ILE A 537 5.57 -18.81 17.39
CA ILE A 537 5.05 -17.74 16.53
C ILE A 537 3.53 -17.65 16.70
N GLY A 538 3.04 -16.44 16.99
CA GLY A 538 1.63 -16.20 17.21
C GLY A 538 0.79 -16.34 15.93
N LYS A 539 -0.55 -16.45 16.08
CA LYS A 539 -1.49 -16.38 14.96
C LYS A 539 -1.33 -15.07 14.21
N ARG A 540 -1.22 -15.12 12.85
CA ARG A 540 -1.03 -13.93 12.02
C ARG A 540 0.01 -12.96 12.59
N SER A 541 1.18 -13.48 12.82
CA SER A 541 2.27 -12.77 13.47
C SER A 541 3.60 -13.07 12.77
N ALA A 542 4.65 -12.36 13.19
CA ALA A 542 5.97 -12.55 12.64
C ALA A 542 7.05 -12.66 13.73
N ILE A 543 8.16 -13.27 13.35
CA ILE A 543 9.42 -13.21 14.08
C ILE A 543 10.41 -12.45 13.20
N ALA A 544 10.92 -11.33 13.70
CA ALA A 544 11.99 -10.57 13.06
C ALA A 544 13.15 -10.38 14.04
N ILE A 545 14.28 -11.00 13.73
CA ILE A 545 15.51 -10.89 14.54
C ILE A 545 16.68 -10.52 13.64
N TYR A 546 17.59 -9.67 14.12
CA TYR A 546 18.81 -9.32 13.39
C TYR A 546 20.04 -9.33 14.30
N ALA A 547 21.23 -9.35 13.71
CA ALA A 547 22.48 -9.57 14.42
C ALA A 547 22.75 -8.58 15.59
N GLY A 548 22.19 -7.34 15.51
CA GLY A 548 22.28 -6.34 16.56
C GLY A 548 21.20 -6.45 17.65
N ALA A 549 20.10 -7.16 17.38
CA ALA A 549 18.95 -7.26 18.31
C ALA A 549 19.17 -8.34 19.40
N VAL A 550 20.32 -8.34 20.06
CA VAL A 550 20.64 -9.32 21.12
C VAL A 550 20.10 -8.84 22.45
N LYS A 551 19.38 -9.68 23.19
CA LYS A 551 18.72 -9.36 24.45
C LYS A 551 19.62 -8.61 25.46
N GLY A 552 20.84 -9.04 25.64
CA GLY A 552 21.77 -8.40 26.60
C GLY A 552 22.37 -7.08 26.14
N ALA A 553 22.29 -6.77 24.83
CA ALA A 553 22.75 -5.52 24.24
C ALA A 553 21.59 -4.54 23.96
N TRP A 554 20.35 -5.01 24.02
CA TRP A 554 19.17 -4.19 23.75
C TRP A 554 18.99 -3.11 24.81
N THR A 555 18.90 -1.86 24.39
CA THR A 555 18.92 -0.68 25.27
C THR A 555 17.55 -0.10 25.57
N GLU A 556 16.54 -0.37 24.74
CA GLU A 556 15.17 0.10 24.98
C GLU A 556 14.51 -0.68 26.12
N THR A 557 14.22 0.01 27.20
CA THR A 557 13.57 -0.57 28.39
C THR A 557 12.11 -0.17 28.54
N THR A 558 11.65 0.80 27.75
CA THR A 558 10.27 1.29 27.71
C THR A 558 9.82 1.41 26.27
N GLU A 559 8.54 1.16 26.02
CA GLU A 559 7.96 1.46 24.71
C GLU A 559 8.08 2.97 24.44
N PRO A 560 8.50 3.37 23.23
CA PRO A 560 8.49 4.78 22.86
C PRO A 560 7.07 5.38 22.98
N SER A 561 6.97 6.66 23.32
CA SER A 561 5.68 7.33 23.51
C SER A 561 4.77 7.17 22.28
N GLY A 562 3.50 6.87 22.50
CA GLY A 562 2.50 6.68 21.45
C GLY A 562 2.69 5.42 20.60
N THR A 563 3.61 4.50 20.95
CA THR A 563 3.72 3.20 20.31
C THR A 563 2.63 2.26 20.84
N TYR A 564 2.01 1.50 19.94
CA TYR A 564 1.06 0.47 20.33
C TYR A 564 1.08 -0.70 19.32
N ALA A 565 0.71 -1.90 19.80
CA ALA A 565 0.45 -3.03 18.94
C ALA A 565 -1.05 -3.07 18.66
N PRO A 566 -1.49 -3.03 17.38
CA PRO A 566 -2.88 -3.16 17.04
C PRO A 566 -3.49 -4.43 17.64
N GLN A 567 -4.67 -4.32 18.24
CA GLN A 567 -5.40 -5.43 18.84
C GLN A 567 -6.60 -5.76 17.96
N TYR A 568 -6.40 -6.65 17.01
CA TYR A 568 -7.49 -7.10 16.14
C TYR A 568 -8.49 -7.92 16.95
N LYS A 569 -9.64 -7.33 17.24
CA LYS A 569 -10.77 -8.08 17.75
C LYS A 569 -11.23 -9.00 16.64
N ASP A 570 -11.64 -10.23 17.01
CA ASP A 570 -12.29 -11.14 16.07
C ASP A 570 -13.55 -10.42 15.54
N SER A 571 -13.33 -9.64 14.51
CA SER A 571 -14.39 -8.86 13.89
C SER A 571 -15.22 -9.78 13.01
N PRO A 572 -16.54 -9.68 13.05
CA PRO A 572 -17.37 -10.30 12.02
C PRO A 572 -17.02 -9.82 10.60
N ASN A 573 -16.26 -8.73 10.46
CA ASN A 573 -15.80 -8.16 9.20
C ASN A 573 -14.37 -8.55 8.81
N SER A 574 -13.55 -9.17 9.69
CA SER A 574 -12.34 -9.90 9.27
C SER A 574 -12.67 -10.99 8.25
N SER A 575 -13.92 -11.25 8.11
CA SER A 575 -14.60 -12.17 7.23
C SER A 575 -14.77 -11.70 5.77
N LEU A 576 -14.56 -10.45 5.45
CA LEU A 576 -14.59 -10.02 4.04
C LEU A 576 -13.34 -10.44 3.28
N ILE A 577 -12.32 -10.91 3.99
CA ILE A 577 -11.03 -11.29 3.42
C ILE A 577 -10.61 -12.64 3.99
N GLY A 578 -11.35 -13.70 3.67
CA GLY A 578 -10.88 -15.09 3.73
C GLY A 578 -10.69 -15.75 5.09
N ASP A 579 -11.23 -15.21 6.20
CA ASP A 579 -11.19 -15.83 7.53
C ASP A 579 -12.42 -16.62 7.89
N LYS A 580 -13.35 -16.75 6.98
CA LYS A 580 -14.54 -17.56 7.23
C LYS A 580 -14.33 -18.98 6.78
N THR A 581 -14.68 -19.86 7.68
CA THR A 581 -15.00 -21.25 7.35
C THR A 581 -16.11 -21.25 6.32
N LEU A 582 -15.86 -21.78 5.13
CA LEU A 582 -16.95 -22.03 4.18
C LEU A 582 -17.73 -23.25 4.68
N THR A 583 -18.95 -23.04 5.11
CA THR A 583 -19.85 -24.15 5.46
C THR A 583 -20.57 -24.61 4.20
N ILE A 584 -20.41 -25.89 3.88
CA ILE A 584 -21.11 -26.52 2.76
C ILE A 584 -22.21 -27.41 3.30
N TYR A 585 -23.43 -27.19 2.83
CA TYR A 585 -24.59 -28.02 3.08
C TYR A 585 -24.89 -28.85 1.83
N TYR A 586 -25.19 -30.12 2.02
CA TYR A 586 -25.55 -31.02 0.94
C TYR A 586 -26.77 -31.85 1.30
N LYS A 587 -27.71 -31.91 0.38
CA LYS A 587 -28.85 -32.85 0.45
C LYS A 587 -28.71 -33.88 -0.65
N PRO A 588 -28.18 -35.08 -0.35
CA PRO A 588 -28.16 -36.18 -1.30
C PRO A 588 -29.58 -36.60 -1.72
N ASP A 589 -29.69 -37.24 -2.86
CA ASP A 589 -30.96 -37.84 -3.24
C ASP A 589 -31.20 -39.16 -2.47
N GLU A 590 -32.42 -39.68 -2.59
CA GLU A 590 -32.88 -40.86 -1.85
C GLU A 590 -32.07 -42.14 -2.15
N SER A 591 -31.27 -42.12 -3.20
CA SER A 591 -30.41 -43.24 -3.59
C SER A 591 -29.02 -43.22 -2.99
N TRP A 592 -28.69 -42.20 -2.18
CA TRP A 592 -27.36 -42.12 -1.53
C TRP A 592 -27.26 -43.13 -0.38
N ASP A 593 -26.30 -44.03 -0.50
CA ASP A 593 -26.00 -45.01 0.53
C ASP A 593 -24.58 -44.77 1.09
N GLY A 594 -24.50 -44.67 2.39
CA GLY A 594 -23.21 -44.47 3.09
C GLY A 594 -22.90 -43.06 3.55
N GLN A 595 -21.66 -42.86 4.00
CA GLN A 595 -21.15 -41.60 4.49
C GLN A 595 -21.03 -40.57 3.35
N VAL A 596 -21.39 -39.32 3.66
CA VAL A 596 -21.17 -38.21 2.73
C VAL A 596 -19.86 -37.52 3.07
N TYR A 597 -19.04 -37.32 2.05
CA TYR A 597 -17.82 -36.49 2.13
C TYR A 597 -17.94 -35.34 1.18
N VAL A 598 -17.43 -34.18 1.58
CA VAL A 598 -17.09 -33.10 0.66
C VAL A 598 -15.58 -33.16 0.39
N ARG A 599 -15.21 -33.24 -0.88
CA ARG A 599 -13.84 -33.09 -1.34
C ARG A 599 -13.68 -31.74 -1.95
N TYR A 600 -12.62 -31.06 -1.61
CA TYR A 600 -12.36 -29.70 -2.08
C TYR A 600 -10.91 -29.54 -2.54
N THR A 601 -10.73 -28.59 -3.42
CA THR A 601 -9.44 -28.07 -3.85
C THR A 601 -9.50 -26.55 -3.72
N SER A 602 -8.51 -25.97 -3.09
CA SER A 602 -8.34 -24.53 -2.95
C SER A 602 -6.89 -24.19 -3.23
N ASP A 603 -6.55 -22.92 -3.30
CA ASP A 603 -5.16 -22.47 -3.43
C ASP A 603 -4.29 -22.91 -2.23
N ASN A 604 -4.92 -23.23 -1.09
CA ASN A 604 -4.26 -23.74 0.12
C ASN A 604 -4.16 -25.29 0.17
N GLY A 605 -4.42 -25.97 -0.92
CA GLY A 605 -4.37 -27.42 -1.01
C GLY A 605 -5.73 -28.09 -1.19
N SER A 606 -5.74 -29.40 -1.14
CA SER A 606 -6.93 -30.22 -1.30
C SER A 606 -7.19 -31.07 -0.07
N GLY A 607 -8.46 -31.35 0.21
CA GLY A 607 -8.86 -32.16 1.34
C GLY A 607 -10.17 -32.89 1.13
N SER A 608 -10.50 -33.78 2.09
CA SER A 608 -11.75 -34.51 2.13
C SER A 608 -12.27 -34.52 3.57
N ILE A 609 -13.50 -34.05 3.76
CA ILE A 609 -14.14 -33.91 5.08
C ILE A 609 -15.41 -34.74 5.10
N ALA A 610 -15.55 -35.56 6.14
CA ALA A 610 -16.80 -36.28 6.40
C ALA A 610 -17.88 -35.26 6.82
N MET A 611 -19.00 -35.25 6.12
CA MET A 611 -20.13 -34.36 6.44
C MET A 611 -20.98 -34.97 7.57
N SER A 612 -21.39 -34.13 8.50
CA SER A 612 -22.28 -34.51 9.60
C SER A 612 -23.72 -34.20 9.23
N ALA A 613 -24.65 -35.09 9.63
CA ALA A 613 -26.08 -34.81 9.51
C ALA A 613 -26.46 -33.56 10.33
N VAL A 614 -27.32 -32.73 9.78
CA VAL A 614 -27.84 -31.56 10.48
C VAL A 614 -28.87 -32.05 11.53
N ASP A 615 -28.77 -31.50 12.75
CA ASP A 615 -29.69 -31.86 13.82
C ASP A 615 -31.11 -31.38 13.49
N VAL A 616 -32.03 -32.32 13.34
CA VAL A 616 -33.45 -32.05 13.03
C VAL A 616 -34.23 -31.50 14.21
N ALA A 617 -33.71 -31.65 15.44
CA ALA A 617 -34.35 -31.10 16.63
C ALA A 617 -34.26 -29.58 16.67
N ASP A 618 -33.21 -29.02 16.08
CA ASP A 618 -32.90 -27.59 16.11
C ASP A 618 -33.39 -26.81 14.86
N SER A 619 -34.05 -27.50 13.91
CA SER A 619 -34.36 -26.82 12.65
C SER A 619 -35.59 -27.42 11.93
N THR A 620 -36.34 -26.53 11.25
CA THR A 620 -37.40 -26.93 10.32
C THR A 620 -36.81 -27.30 8.96
N ASN A 621 -37.26 -28.39 8.35
CA ASN A 621 -36.83 -28.87 7.03
C ASN A 621 -35.36 -29.29 6.91
N ALA A 622 -34.68 -29.57 8.05
CA ALA A 622 -33.29 -30.02 8.04
C ALA A 622 -33.09 -31.51 7.74
N ALA A 623 -34.19 -32.29 7.71
CA ALA A 623 -34.13 -33.73 7.47
C ALA A 623 -33.44 -34.04 6.13
N GLY A 624 -32.41 -34.91 6.18
CA GLY A 624 -31.62 -35.32 5.03
C GLY A 624 -30.54 -34.33 4.57
N TRP A 625 -30.34 -33.22 5.29
CA TRP A 625 -29.20 -32.32 5.04
C TRP A 625 -28.00 -32.76 5.85
N TYR A 626 -26.83 -32.64 5.23
CA TYR A 626 -25.50 -32.81 5.81
C TYR A 626 -24.75 -31.50 5.73
N LYS A 627 -23.83 -31.27 6.66
CA LYS A 627 -22.95 -30.11 6.65
C LYS A 627 -21.50 -30.47 6.92
N ALA A 628 -20.60 -29.69 6.36
CA ALA A 628 -19.18 -29.68 6.71
C ALA A 628 -18.63 -28.26 6.62
N ASP A 629 -17.71 -27.94 7.51
CA ASP A 629 -16.94 -26.69 7.49
C ASP A 629 -15.60 -26.99 6.84
N LEU A 630 -15.25 -26.23 5.79
CA LEU A 630 -13.91 -26.31 5.21
C LEU A 630 -12.92 -25.72 6.21
N PRO A 631 -11.64 -26.16 6.20
CA PRO A 631 -10.62 -25.59 7.05
C PRO A 631 -10.50 -24.09 6.89
N GLU A 632 -10.21 -23.40 7.98
CA GLU A 632 -9.90 -21.98 7.98
C GLU A 632 -8.71 -21.70 7.03
N GLY A 633 -8.74 -20.56 6.33
CA GLY A 633 -7.71 -20.19 5.39
C GLY A 633 -7.88 -20.73 3.95
N ALA A 634 -8.95 -21.48 3.67
CA ALA A 634 -9.30 -21.78 2.29
C ALA A 634 -9.63 -20.47 1.56
N ASN A 635 -8.89 -20.16 0.48
CA ASN A 635 -9.24 -19.02 -0.36
C ASN A 635 -10.57 -19.29 -1.04
N LEU A 636 -11.63 -18.64 -0.54
CA LEU A 636 -13.00 -18.86 -1.02
C LEU A 636 -13.23 -18.44 -2.47
N SER A 637 -12.31 -17.68 -3.07
CA SER A 637 -12.43 -17.26 -4.46
C SER A 637 -12.09 -18.36 -5.48
N ALA A 638 -11.44 -19.43 -5.03
CA ALA A 638 -10.97 -20.50 -5.90
C ALA A 638 -11.34 -21.91 -5.41
N VAL A 639 -12.22 -22.04 -4.39
CA VAL A 639 -12.62 -23.35 -3.89
C VAL A 639 -13.49 -24.07 -4.91
N LYS A 640 -12.97 -25.19 -5.41
CA LYS A 640 -13.73 -26.19 -6.16
C LYS A 640 -14.03 -27.35 -5.23
N TYR A 641 -15.23 -27.91 -5.31
CA TYR A 641 -15.61 -29.02 -4.47
C TYR A 641 -16.62 -29.95 -5.15
N HIS A 642 -16.64 -31.19 -4.71
CA HIS A 642 -17.62 -32.19 -5.10
C HIS A 642 -17.94 -33.10 -3.93
N PHE A 643 -19.03 -33.87 -4.03
CA PHE A 643 -19.43 -34.81 -3.00
C PHE A 643 -19.03 -36.24 -3.37
N ALA A 644 -18.66 -37.03 -2.35
CA ALA A 644 -18.18 -38.37 -2.50
C ALA A 644 -18.68 -39.29 -1.39
N SER A 645 -18.75 -40.61 -1.63
CA SER A 645 -19.09 -41.60 -0.61
C SER A 645 -17.88 -42.19 0.11
N THR A 646 -16.65 -41.83 -0.34
CA THR A 646 -15.39 -42.31 0.24
C THR A 646 -14.48 -41.12 0.52
N GLN A 647 -13.63 -41.24 1.55
CA GLN A 647 -12.67 -40.23 1.93
C GLN A 647 -11.53 -40.08 0.93
N SER A 648 -11.11 -41.16 0.29
CA SER A 648 -10.02 -41.18 -0.70
C SER A 648 -10.25 -42.26 -1.76
N GLY A 649 -9.69 -42.09 -2.94
CA GLY A 649 -9.70 -43.05 -4.02
C GLY A 649 -10.38 -42.57 -5.31
N GLU A 650 -10.01 -43.16 -6.44
CA GLU A 650 -10.53 -42.84 -7.78
C GLU A 650 -11.92 -43.43 -8.06
N SER A 651 -12.45 -44.25 -7.14
CA SER A 651 -13.79 -44.86 -7.26
C SER A 651 -14.94 -43.85 -7.27
N ASP A 652 -14.64 -42.59 -6.97
CA ASP A 652 -15.62 -41.48 -7.03
C ASP A 652 -15.93 -41.01 -8.44
N SER A 653 -15.19 -41.46 -9.43
CA SER A 653 -15.46 -41.19 -10.84
C SER A 653 -16.56 -42.07 -11.43
N THR A 654 -16.97 -43.11 -10.73
CA THR A 654 -18.07 -43.96 -11.16
C THR A 654 -19.41 -43.28 -10.87
N ASP A 655 -20.21 -43.27 -11.91
CA ASP A 655 -21.58 -42.77 -11.88
C ASP A 655 -22.35 -43.33 -10.64
N TRP A 656 -22.69 -42.45 -9.74
CA TRP A 656 -23.34 -42.78 -8.53
C TRP A 656 -24.80 -42.32 -8.64
N ASN A 657 -25.68 -43.23 -9.03
CA ASN A 657 -27.13 -43.09 -9.12
C ASN A 657 -27.65 -41.72 -9.61
N GLY A 658 -27.43 -41.40 -10.86
CA GLY A 658 -28.01 -40.24 -11.51
C GLY A 658 -27.06 -39.10 -11.77
N GLY A 659 -25.79 -39.38 -11.92
CA GLY A 659 -24.80 -38.39 -12.44
C GLY A 659 -24.42 -37.29 -11.44
N LYS A 660 -24.56 -37.54 -10.16
CA LYS A 660 -24.26 -36.57 -9.10
C LYS A 660 -22.85 -36.71 -8.52
N ARG A 661 -22.24 -37.85 -8.72
CA ARG A 661 -20.83 -38.06 -8.42
C ARG A 661 -19.97 -37.36 -9.44
N GLY A 662 -19.00 -36.63 -8.93
CA GLY A 662 -18.05 -35.97 -9.79
C GLY A 662 -18.53 -34.66 -10.41
N THR A 663 -19.75 -34.18 -10.12
CA THR A 663 -20.09 -32.79 -10.46
C THR A 663 -19.25 -31.87 -9.59
N GLU A 664 -18.33 -31.15 -10.22
CA GLU A 664 -17.51 -30.15 -9.56
C GLU A 664 -18.28 -28.83 -9.51
N TYR A 665 -18.33 -28.26 -8.31
CA TYR A 665 -18.92 -26.96 -8.05
C TYR A 665 -17.79 -25.98 -7.73
N THR A 666 -17.97 -24.73 -8.10
CA THR A 666 -17.07 -23.65 -7.68
C THR A 666 -17.80 -22.81 -6.64
N ALA A 667 -17.17 -22.59 -5.50
CA ALA A 667 -17.71 -21.72 -4.48
C ALA A 667 -17.86 -20.29 -5.00
N GLN A 668 -18.98 -19.66 -4.70
CA GLN A 668 -19.21 -18.28 -5.07
C GLN A 668 -18.34 -17.37 -4.21
N VAL A 669 -17.63 -16.44 -4.83
CA VAL A 669 -16.77 -15.46 -4.13
C VAL A 669 -17.56 -14.71 -3.07
N GLY A 670 -17.03 -14.67 -1.85
CA GLY A 670 -17.65 -14.00 -0.70
C GLY A 670 -18.76 -14.81 0.00
N ALA A 671 -19.15 -15.99 -0.50
CA ALA A 671 -20.08 -16.85 0.18
C ALA A 671 -19.42 -17.55 1.35
N THR A 672 -20.05 -17.49 2.53
CA THR A 672 -19.61 -18.22 3.74
C THR A 672 -20.41 -19.49 3.99
N MET A 673 -21.55 -19.57 3.36
CA MET A 673 -22.46 -20.72 3.41
C MET A 673 -22.98 -21.02 2.02
N ILE A 674 -22.88 -22.27 1.61
CA ILE A 674 -23.37 -22.75 0.32
C ILE A 674 -24.18 -24.01 0.57
N ASN A 675 -25.29 -24.15 -0.16
CA ASN A 675 -26.06 -25.37 -0.15
C ASN A 675 -26.20 -25.96 -1.55
N VAL A 676 -26.24 -27.28 -1.61
CA VAL A 676 -26.43 -28.04 -2.86
C VAL A 676 -27.51 -29.07 -2.69
N SER A 677 -28.51 -29.01 -3.53
CA SER A 677 -29.61 -29.99 -3.60
C SER A 677 -30.03 -30.13 -5.07
N GLY A 678 -30.22 -31.39 -5.52
CA GLY A 678 -30.69 -31.66 -6.86
C GLY A 678 -29.87 -30.99 -7.98
N HIS A 679 -28.56 -30.96 -7.91
CA HIS A 679 -27.62 -30.30 -8.82
C HIS A 679 -27.62 -28.76 -8.81
N ARG A 680 -28.33 -28.15 -7.88
CA ARG A 680 -28.36 -26.67 -7.77
C ARG A 680 -27.54 -26.23 -6.59
N GLN A 681 -26.58 -25.36 -6.85
CA GLN A 681 -25.84 -24.64 -5.84
C GLN A 681 -26.55 -23.30 -5.56
N GLN A 682 -26.73 -23.00 -4.27
CA GLN A 682 -27.28 -21.73 -3.77
C GLN A 682 -26.44 -21.24 -2.61
N THR A 683 -26.44 -19.95 -2.36
CA THR A 683 -25.84 -19.36 -1.16
C THR A 683 -26.80 -19.41 0.03
N GLY A 684 -26.24 -19.55 1.23
CA GLY A 684 -27.00 -19.54 2.47
C GLY A 684 -27.35 -20.92 3.05
N VAL A 685 -28.04 -20.90 4.19
CA VAL A 685 -28.47 -22.07 4.92
C VAL A 685 -29.76 -22.61 4.29
N PRO A 686 -29.88 -23.93 4.04
CA PRO A 686 -31.02 -24.50 3.34
C PRO A 686 -32.27 -24.81 4.23
N TYR A 687 -32.24 -24.42 5.49
CA TYR A 687 -33.28 -24.71 6.45
C TYR A 687 -33.45 -23.59 7.48
N THR A 688 -34.59 -23.53 8.16
CA THR A 688 -34.86 -22.55 9.21
C THR A 688 -34.59 -23.17 10.59
N ARG A 689 -33.83 -22.48 11.44
CA ARG A 689 -33.57 -22.92 12.81
C ARG A 689 -34.76 -22.65 13.72
N ASN A 690 -35.04 -23.55 14.65
CA ASN A 690 -36.19 -23.46 15.55
C ASN A 690 -35.97 -22.61 16.81
N HIS A 691 -34.81 -21.98 16.98
CA HIS A 691 -34.49 -21.22 18.18
C HIS A 691 -34.91 -19.76 18.08
N ALA A 692 -35.73 -19.30 19.02
CA ALA A 692 -36.08 -17.90 19.23
C ALA A 692 -34.98 -17.14 19.96
N ALA A 693 -33.75 -17.19 19.46
CA ALA A 693 -32.67 -16.30 19.92
C ALA A 693 -32.78 -14.95 19.24
N LYS A 694 -32.34 -13.90 19.90
CA LYS A 694 -32.18 -12.61 19.28
C LYS A 694 -30.91 -12.65 18.46
N THR A 695 -31.00 -12.27 17.20
CA THR A 695 -29.84 -12.13 16.32
C THR A 695 -29.40 -10.69 16.28
N LYS A 696 -28.16 -10.41 16.66
CA LYS A 696 -27.56 -9.09 16.51
C LYS A 696 -27.14 -8.91 15.03
N VAL A 697 -27.74 -7.93 14.38
CA VAL A 697 -27.46 -7.58 12.99
C VAL A 697 -26.68 -6.28 12.97
N THR A 698 -25.54 -6.28 12.29
CA THR A 698 -24.79 -5.09 11.98
C THR A 698 -24.63 -5.00 10.47
N VAL A 699 -25.06 -3.90 9.89
CA VAL A 699 -25.01 -3.65 8.45
C VAL A 699 -24.13 -2.44 8.21
N ASN A 700 -23.07 -2.64 7.46
CA ASN A 700 -22.28 -1.55 6.90
C ASN A 700 -22.78 -1.31 5.48
N PHE A 701 -23.25 -0.10 5.22
CA PHE A 701 -23.87 0.27 3.95
C PHE A 701 -23.01 1.28 3.23
N ARG A 702 -22.65 0.94 1.99
CA ARG A 702 -21.96 1.84 1.06
C ARG A 702 -22.88 2.14 -0.11
N SER A 703 -23.21 3.43 -0.32
CA SER A 703 -23.98 3.83 -1.49
C SER A 703 -23.13 3.74 -2.76
N VAL A 704 -23.74 3.31 -3.85
CA VAL A 704 -23.19 3.51 -5.18
C VAL A 704 -23.90 4.71 -5.79
N SER A 705 -23.20 5.46 -6.66
CA SER A 705 -23.70 6.69 -7.27
C SER A 705 -25.15 6.56 -7.75
N GLY A 706 -26.03 7.40 -7.24
CA GLY A 706 -27.46 7.44 -7.57
C GLY A 706 -28.33 6.41 -6.83
N VAL A 707 -27.78 5.56 -5.96
CA VAL A 707 -28.56 4.57 -5.23
C VAL A 707 -28.27 4.68 -3.72
N GLY A 708 -29.28 5.09 -2.97
CA GLY A 708 -29.25 5.10 -1.51
C GLY A 708 -28.53 6.28 -0.85
N GLU A 709 -28.14 7.30 -1.59
CA GLU A 709 -27.46 8.51 -1.07
C GLU A 709 -28.23 9.18 0.09
N ASN A 710 -29.57 9.15 0.03
CA ASN A 710 -30.45 9.71 1.05
C ASN A 710 -31.05 8.62 1.98
N ALA A 711 -30.51 7.42 2.01
CA ALA A 711 -31.03 6.39 2.90
C ALA A 711 -30.80 6.76 4.36
N SER A 712 -31.82 6.65 5.19
CA SER A 712 -31.76 6.94 6.64
C SER A 712 -31.52 5.70 7.50
N GLY A 713 -31.55 4.50 6.91
CA GLY A 713 -31.38 3.23 7.59
C GLY A 713 -31.55 2.06 6.64
N VAL A 714 -31.57 0.88 7.20
CA VAL A 714 -31.80 -0.39 6.49
C VAL A 714 -33.08 -1.06 7.00
N LYS A 715 -33.79 -1.72 6.11
CA LYS A 715 -34.85 -2.65 6.47
C LYS A 715 -34.29 -4.07 6.37
N VAL A 716 -34.52 -4.85 7.40
CA VAL A 716 -34.03 -6.22 7.52
C VAL A 716 -35.24 -7.12 7.78
N TRP A 717 -35.35 -8.18 7.00
CA TRP A 717 -36.43 -9.18 7.18
C TRP A 717 -35.90 -10.59 6.89
N ASN A 718 -36.64 -11.57 7.31
CA ASN A 718 -36.31 -12.99 7.12
C ASN A 718 -37.15 -13.59 5.98
N GLY A 719 -36.47 -14.21 5.01
CA GLY A 719 -37.16 -14.86 3.87
C GLY A 719 -37.80 -13.87 2.93
N ASP A 720 -38.99 -14.22 2.40
CA ASP A 720 -39.67 -13.43 1.35
C ASP A 720 -40.71 -12.42 1.88
N ASP A 721 -40.88 -12.36 3.22
CA ASP A 721 -41.90 -11.53 3.87
C ASP A 721 -41.36 -10.13 4.21
N MET A 722 -41.34 -9.26 3.22
CA MET A 722 -40.91 -7.86 3.38
C MET A 722 -41.85 -7.04 4.27
N GLU A 723 -43.10 -7.48 4.51
CA GLU A 723 -44.03 -6.76 5.37
C GLU A 723 -43.65 -6.86 6.85
N SER A 724 -42.90 -7.91 7.22
CA SER A 724 -42.35 -8.09 8.57
C SER A 724 -41.02 -7.36 8.80
N ALA A 725 -40.55 -6.55 7.84
CA ALA A 725 -39.24 -5.94 7.89
C ALA A 725 -39.06 -4.99 9.08
N THR A 726 -38.02 -5.19 9.85
CA THR A 726 -37.60 -4.31 10.93
C THR A 726 -36.67 -3.22 10.36
N TYR A 727 -37.00 -1.95 10.66
CA TYR A 727 -36.18 -0.83 10.27
C TYR A 727 -35.10 -0.54 11.32
N ILE A 728 -33.84 -0.49 10.88
CA ILE A 728 -32.68 -0.15 11.70
C ILE A 728 -32.09 1.16 11.14
N PRO A 729 -32.13 2.27 11.90
CA PRO A 729 -31.55 3.52 11.45
C PRO A 729 -30.03 3.44 11.39
N PHE A 730 -29.41 4.21 10.49
CA PHE A 730 -27.97 4.38 10.50
C PHE A 730 -27.53 5.15 11.74
N GLU A 731 -26.43 4.75 12.30
CA GLU A 731 -25.72 5.48 13.35
C GLU A 731 -25.28 6.85 12.82
N SER A 732 -25.15 7.81 13.71
CA SER A 732 -24.81 9.20 13.34
C SER A 732 -23.39 9.34 12.78
N THR A 733 -22.49 8.44 13.17
CA THR A 733 -21.08 8.46 12.77
C THR A 733 -20.86 7.34 11.75
N PRO A 734 -20.42 7.65 10.52
CA PRO A 734 -20.04 6.63 9.56
C PRO A 734 -18.72 5.97 10.00
N THR A 735 -18.55 4.72 9.61
CA THR A 735 -17.30 3.98 9.77
C THR A 735 -16.52 3.98 8.45
N GLN A 736 -15.29 3.51 8.48
CA GLN A 736 -14.51 3.29 7.26
C GLN A 736 -15.14 2.31 6.26
N TYR A 737 -16.14 1.56 6.68
CA TYR A 737 -16.94 0.68 5.80
C TYR A 737 -18.22 1.35 5.29
N GLY A 738 -18.40 2.64 5.54
CA GLY A 738 -19.59 3.40 5.22
C GLY A 738 -20.51 3.61 6.41
N ARG A 739 -21.81 3.82 6.15
CA ARG A 739 -22.83 4.06 7.18
C ARG A 739 -23.18 2.77 7.86
N LYS A 740 -23.18 2.75 9.20
CA LYS A 740 -23.43 1.57 10.01
C LYS A 740 -24.85 1.61 10.59
N ALA A 741 -25.53 0.47 10.59
CA ALA A 741 -26.78 0.24 11.30
C ALA A 741 -26.64 -1.02 12.17
N SER A 742 -26.90 -0.92 13.45
CA SER A 742 -26.82 -2.07 14.37
C SER A 742 -28.14 -2.22 15.14
N GLY A 743 -28.63 -3.45 15.23
CA GLY A 743 -29.87 -3.75 15.95
C GLY A 743 -29.97 -5.22 16.32
N GLU A 744 -30.90 -5.54 17.21
CA GLU A 744 -31.27 -6.93 17.55
C GLU A 744 -32.64 -7.25 16.95
N LEU A 745 -32.71 -8.36 16.24
CA LEU A 745 -33.94 -8.89 15.66
C LEU A 745 -34.32 -10.17 16.35
N ASP A 746 -35.62 -10.40 16.49
CA ASP A 746 -36.13 -11.66 17.06
C ASP A 746 -35.98 -12.81 16.04
N GLY A 747 -35.39 -13.90 16.50
CA GLY A 747 -35.19 -15.11 15.71
C GLY A 747 -33.74 -15.28 15.19
N ASP A 748 -33.51 -16.46 14.63
CA ASP A 748 -32.23 -16.81 13.98
C ASP A 748 -32.35 -16.50 12.49
N LEU A 749 -31.69 -15.45 12.05
CA LEU A 749 -31.76 -14.98 10.67
C LEU A 749 -30.84 -15.83 9.78
N ALA A 750 -31.37 -16.92 9.26
CA ALA A 750 -30.67 -17.77 8.30
C ALA A 750 -30.57 -17.14 6.90
N THR A 751 -31.55 -16.30 6.55
CA THR A 751 -31.57 -15.55 5.29
C THR A 751 -32.05 -14.15 5.57
N CYS A 752 -31.19 -13.16 5.39
CA CYS A 752 -31.50 -11.76 5.65
C CYS A 752 -31.53 -11.02 4.32
N LEU A 753 -32.66 -10.40 3.98
CA LEU A 753 -32.74 -9.50 2.84
C LEU A 753 -32.65 -8.07 3.33
N LEU A 754 -31.87 -7.26 2.63
CA LEU A 754 -31.57 -5.88 2.98
C LEU A 754 -32.13 -4.93 1.93
N TYR A 755 -32.86 -3.92 2.40
CA TYR A 755 -33.33 -2.82 1.57
C TYR A 755 -33.00 -1.49 2.23
N THR A 756 -32.40 -0.57 1.46
CA THR A 756 -32.14 0.79 1.91
C THR A 756 -33.37 1.65 1.60
N SER A 757 -33.99 2.22 2.63
CA SER A 757 -35.16 3.08 2.46
C SER A 757 -34.74 4.53 2.34
N PRO A 758 -35.10 5.24 1.26
CA PRO A 758 -35.12 6.68 1.32
C PRO A 758 -36.13 7.11 2.39
N SER A 759 -35.78 8.13 3.16
CA SER A 759 -36.63 8.68 4.22
C SER A 759 -37.97 9.20 3.68
#